data_86085b895601959b2d8a4307228f4e7f
#
_entry.id   86085b895601959b2d8a4307228f4e7f
#
_cell.length_a   1.000
_cell.length_b   1.000
_cell.length_c   1.000
_cell.angle_alpha   90.00
_cell.angle_beta   90.00
_cell.angle_gamma   90.00
#
_symmetry.space_group_name_H-M   'P 1'
#
loop_
_entity.id
_entity.type
_entity.pdbx_description
1 polymer ?
#
loop_
_entity_poly.entity_id
_entity_poly.type
_entity_poly.pdbx_seq_one_letter_code
_entity_poly.pdbx_strand_id
1 'polypeptide(L)'
;MLRLSSICLILSFITLLAEEGPHWAFIKPNRHKLPTVKQTDWPINPIDYFILSKLENANLKPSPAADRITLLRRVHLDLIGLPPTPGEVKSFLNDKSPDAYKKIVNNLLASPHYGERWGRHWLDAARYADSDGYSHDAPRVMWQYRDWVIGAINSDMPFTQFVIEQLAGDMLPSATTAQRIATGFHRNTQINTEGGVDKEQFRVDSIFDRIATTGEVMFGLTFGCIQCHDHKFDPFPHVEYYQMFAFFNQSDEPRVEAPTQEENKRRDEHNEKVVDLNARVKASKAKAPERKKLETELAKLKKTRPRATTALVMQQRKSPRVTKRFIQGDFTRPSEVVQAGTPSVLHVFPKNKDPNRLDFARWVASPNNPLLARVTVNRMWQRYFGKGIVETENDFGTQGTLPSHPKLLDWLATEFAKVGWSPKSMHRLIVTSATYTQSSNARADAKEVDPLNILLARQERLRLDAEIIRDAALASSGLLSQKMGGPGVYPPQPPGCMNLGQHRKTWKASSGEDRYRRAIYTYRWRATPHPALKVFDTPDAFSCSTKRLRSNTPLQALTLLNDPAFMEISKGLARRVIENKSSDKERVIYGFQLCLSRDPDKREVFILEDFLRRQQSSFETAPNETKTLLGAQDPLPNIKASQHAAWIMLARVLLNTDEAITRE
;
A
#
# COMPACT_ATOMS: atom_id res chain seq x y z
N MET A 1 41.66 -39.68 61.78
CA MET A 1 41.16 -40.33 60.53
C MET A 1 39.70 -40.00 60.36
N LEU A 2 39.44 -38.95 59.60
CA LEU A 2 38.08 -38.50 59.25
C LEU A 2 37.73 -39.06 57.87
N ARG A 3 36.70 -39.87 57.81
CA ARG A 3 36.12 -40.32 56.54
C ARG A 3 35.11 -39.27 56.08
N LEU A 4 35.40 -38.59 54.95
CA LEU A 4 34.44 -37.77 54.21
C LEU A 4 33.55 -38.73 53.38
N SER A 5 32.27 -38.74 53.63
CA SER A 5 31.25 -39.36 52.80
C SER A 5 30.78 -38.39 51.76
N SER A 6 31.13 -38.62 50.48
CA SER A 6 30.64 -37.86 49.34
C SER A 6 29.19 -38.27 49.06
N ILE A 7 28.24 -37.37 49.29
CA ILE A 7 26.85 -37.51 48.85
C ILE A 7 26.78 -36.97 47.43
N CYS A 8 26.69 -37.83 46.42
CA CYS A 8 26.35 -37.48 45.07
C CYS A 8 24.85 -37.15 45.01
N LEU A 9 24.52 -35.87 44.92
CA LEU A 9 23.18 -35.39 44.61
C LEU A 9 22.96 -35.57 43.09
N ILE A 10 22.28 -36.64 42.71
CA ILE A 10 21.79 -36.80 41.32
C ILE A 10 20.55 -35.91 41.18
N LEU A 11 20.74 -34.71 40.66
CA LEU A 11 19.64 -33.87 40.18
C LEU A 11 19.09 -34.51 38.92
N SER A 12 18.02 -35.29 39.05
CA SER A 12 17.18 -35.74 37.94
C SER A 12 16.48 -34.51 37.37
N PHE A 13 17.01 -33.94 36.30
CA PHE A 13 16.25 -33.06 35.45
C PHE A 13 15.15 -33.90 34.76
N ILE A 14 13.99 -33.98 35.39
CA ILE A 14 12.77 -34.37 34.73
C ILE A 14 12.42 -33.17 33.84
N THR A 15 12.88 -33.17 32.57
CA THR A 15 12.25 -32.38 31.53
C THR A 15 10.82 -32.89 31.41
N LEU A 16 9.88 -32.19 32.04
CA LEU A 16 8.49 -32.24 31.62
C LEU A 16 8.48 -31.77 30.14
N LEU A 17 8.53 -32.73 29.23
CA LEU A 17 7.97 -32.53 27.91
C LEU A 17 6.46 -32.38 28.14
N ALA A 18 6.02 -31.17 28.48
CA ALA A 18 4.64 -30.81 28.19
C ALA A 18 4.48 -31.10 26.72
N GLU A 19 3.58 -31.99 26.32
CA GLU A 19 3.03 -32.03 24.98
C GLU A 19 2.41 -30.66 24.79
N GLU A 20 3.21 -29.70 24.30
CA GLU A 20 2.70 -28.44 23.82
C GLU A 20 1.79 -28.80 22.66
N GLY A 21 0.50 -28.56 22.83
CA GLY A 21 -0.47 -28.70 21.77
C GLY A 21 -0.03 -27.87 20.54
N PRO A 22 -0.64 -28.03 19.37
CA PRO A 22 -0.24 -27.32 18.19
C PRO A 22 -0.22 -25.80 18.45
N HIS A 23 0.81 -25.12 17.92
CA HIS A 23 1.00 -23.68 18.10
C HIS A 23 -0.27 -22.88 17.69
N TRP A 24 -0.62 -21.86 18.46
CA TRP A 24 -1.85 -21.09 18.34
C TRP A 24 -2.15 -20.60 16.90
N ALA A 25 -1.10 -20.26 16.14
CA ALA A 25 -1.22 -19.74 14.77
C ALA A 25 -1.72 -20.79 13.79
N PHE A 26 -1.47 -22.07 14.05
CA PHE A 26 -1.87 -23.18 13.17
C PHE A 26 -3.24 -23.77 13.53
N ILE A 27 -3.86 -23.27 14.61
CA ILE A 27 -5.21 -23.64 15.01
C ILE A 27 -6.21 -22.68 14.37
N LYS A 28 -7.32 -23.21 13.84
CA LYS A 28 -8.40 -22.40 13.25
C LYS A 28 -8.90 -21.34 14.23
N PRO A 29 -9.09 -20.07 13.81
CA PRO A 29 -9.62 -19.01 14.66
C PRO A 29 -10.96 -19.38 15.29
N ASN A 30 -11.14 -19.08 16.57
CA ASN A 30 -12.37 -19.32 17.29
C ASN A 30 -13.11 -18.00 17.56
N ARG A 31 -14.45 -18.01 17.39
CA ARG A 31 -15.26 -16.83 17.73
C ARG A 31 -15.52 -16.76 19.22
N HIS A 32 -14.72 -15.97 19.90
CA HIS A 32 -14.86 -15.76 21.35
C HIS A 32 -16.10 -14.93 21.68
N LYS A 33 -16.73 -15.21 22.82
CA LYS A 33 -17.76 -14.35 23.42
C LYS A 33 -17.14 -13.03 23.85
N LEU A 34 -17.94 -11.96 23.84
CA LEU A 34 -17.49 -10.67 24.33
C LEU A 34 -17.16 -10.76 25.81
N PRO A 35 -16.03 -10.20 26.28
CA PRO A 35 -15.71 -10.15 27.71
C PRO A 35 -16.73 -9.33 28.48
N THR A 36 -16.95 -9.70 29.76
CA THR A 36 -17.67 -8.84 30.69
C THR A 36 -16.74 -7.69 31.10
N VAL A 37 -17.27 -6.47 31.14
CA VAL A 37 -16.55 -5.25 31.52
C VAL A 37 -17.34 -4.53 32.63
N LYS A 38 -16.63 -3.73 33.44
CA LYS A 38 -17.24 -2.94 34.54
C LYS A 38 -17.88 -1.66 34.00
N GLN A 39 -17.16 -0.96 33.11
CA GLN A 39 -17.63 0.26 32.46
C GLN A 39 -18.41 -0.06 31.19
N THR A 40 -19.73 -0.17 31.30
CA THR A 40 -20.62 -0.62 30.20
C THR A 40 -21.04 0.47 29.24
N ASP A 41 -20.80 1.73 29.56
CA ASP A 41 -21.16 2.91 28.78
C ASP A 41 -20.08 3.36 27.79
N TRP A 42 -18.82 2.89 27.91
CA TRP A 42 -17.73 3.25 27.00
C TRP A 42 -17.73 2.46 25.68
N PRO A 43 -18.00 1.13 25.64
CA PRO A 43 -17.96 0.36 24.41
C PRO A 43 -19.04 0.81 23.40
N ILE A 44 -18.64 1.10 22.16
CA ILE A 44 -19.52 1.42 21.03
C ILE A 44 -19.76 0.17 20.17
N ASN A 45 -18.76 -0.70 20.07
CA ASN A 45 -18.86 -1.93 19.28
C ASN A 45 -18.05 -3.09 19.91
N PRO A 46 -18.12 -4.31 19.35
CA PRO A 46 -17.45 -5.49 19.93
C PRO A 46 -15.94 -5.36 20.21
N ILE A 47 -15.19 -4.58 19.41
CA ILE A 47 -13.75 -4.35 19.61
C ILE A 47 -13.49 -3.80 21.01
N ASP A 48 -14.32 -2.86 21.42
CA ASP A 48 -14.12 -2.09 22.63
C ASP A 48 -14.21 -2.94 23.90
N TYR A 49 -15.03 -3.99 23.90
CA TYR A 49 -15.14 -4.92 25.02
C TYR A 49 -13.82 -5.66 25.27
N PHE A 50 -13.13 -6.09 24.20
CA PHE A 50 -11.85 -6.79 24.35
C PHE A 50 -10.75 -5.86 24.84
N ILE A 51 -10.73 -4.62 24.34
CA ILE A 51 -9.75 -3.61 24.77
C ILE A 51 -10.02 -3.18 26.20
N LEU A 52 -11.26 -2.83 26.54
CA LEU A 52 -11.64 -2.37 27.88
C LEU A 52 -11.37 -3.44 28.95
N SER A 53 -11.71 -4.69 28.66
CA SER A 53 -11.42 -5.80 29.58
C SER A 53 -9.92 -5.92 29.93
N LYS A 54 -9.02 -5.68 28.96
CA LYS A 54 -7.58 -5.66 29.19
C LYS A 54 -7.14 -4.44 30.00
N LEU A 55 -7.69 -3.26 29.69
CA LEU A 55 -7.44 -2.02 30.43
C LEU A 55 -7.88 -2.14 31.89
N GLU A 56 -9.09 -2.65 32.15
CA GLU A 56 -9.62 -2.86 33.50
C GLU A 56 -8.75 -3.81 34.31
N ASN A 57 -8.26 -4.90 33.69
CA ASN A 57 -7.35 -5.84 34.33
C ASN A 57 -5.98 -5.22 34.69
N ALA A 58 -5.57 -4.19 33.97
CA ALA A 58 -4.36 -3.42 34.24
C ALA A 58 -4.63 -2.16 35.10
N ASN A 59 -5.86 -1.98 35.61
CA ASN A 59 -6.31 -0.81 36.35
C ASN A 59 -6.13 0.51 35.56
N LEU A 60 -6.19 0.43 34.24
CA LEU A 60 -6.16 1.60 33.34
C LEU A 60 -7.57 1.95 32.86
N LYS A 61 -7.81 3.23 32.67
CA LYS A 61 -8.99 3.74 32.01
C LYS A 61 -8.67 4.10 30.56
N PRO A 62 -9.60 3.98 29.61
CA PRO A 62 -9.42 4.51 28.27
C PRO A 62 -9.34 6.03 28.30
N SER A 63 -8.68 6.62 27.30
CA SER A 63 -8.71 8.09 27.09
C SER A 63 -10.09 8.56 26.64
N PRO A 64 -10.46 9.83 26.92
CA PRO A 64 -11.66 10.41 26.36
C PRO A 64 -11.58 10.42 24.81
N ALA A 65 -12.71 10.60 24.17
CA ALA A 65 -12.77 10.76 22.71
C ALA A 65 -11.95 12.00 22.28
N ALA A 66 -11.31 11.91 21.11
CA ALA A 66 -10.69 13.07 20.46
C ALA A 66 -11.76 14.12 20.13
N ASP A 67 -11.35 15.37 19.99
CA ASP A 67 -12.25 16.41 19.49
C ASP A 67 -12.70 16.12 18.05
N ARG A 68 -13.78 16.77 17.64
CA ARG A 68 -14.42 16.50 16.34
C ARG A 68 -13.51 16.78 15.14
N ILE A 69 -12.66 17.80 15.20
CA ILE A 69 -11.77 18.18 14.09
C ILE A 69 -10.63 17.15 13.97
N THR A 70 -9.99 16.83 15.09
CA THR A 70 -8.95 15.78 15.16
C THR A 70 -9.48 14.46 14.62
N LEU A 71 -10.68 14.05 15.04
CA LEU A 71 -11.30 12.82 14.59
C LEU A 71 -11.62 12.84 13.09
N LEU A 72 -12.14 13.95 12.55
CA LEU A 72 -12.41 14.13 11.13
C LEU A 72 -11.12 14.03 10.31
N ARG A 73 -10.06 14.77 10.70
CA ARG A 73 -8.77 14.76 10.01
C ARG A 73 -8.15 13.36 10.05
N ARG A 74 -8.18 12.68 11.19
CA ARG A 74 -7.68 11.31 11.37
C ARG A 74 -8.35 10.35 10.37
N VAL A 75 -9.67 10.30 10.34
CA VAL A 75 -10.39 9.33 9.51
C VAL A 75 -10.25 9.64 8.01
N HIS A 76 -10.14 10.90 7.60
CA HIS A 76 -9.83 11.29 6.23
C HIS A 76 -8.44 10.78 5.79
N LEU A 77 -7.40 11.05 6.59
CA LEU A 77 -6.04 10.59 6.30
C LEU A 77 -5.90 9.07 6.31
N ASP A 78 -6.62 8.39 7.20
CA ASP A 78 -6.58 6.93 7.32
C ASP A 78 -7.34 6.23 6.19
N LEU A 79 -8.53 6.69 5.80
CA LEU A 79 -9.37 6.01 4.82
C LEU A 79 -9.04 6.40 3.37
N ILE A 80 -8.75 7.68 3.10
CA ILE A 80 -8.52 8.17 1.73
C ILE A 80 -7.14 8.81 1.52
N GLY A 81 -6.37 9.05 2.58
CA GLY A 81 -5.03 9.63 2.48
C GLY A 81 -5.01 11.10 2.04
N LEU A 82 -6.10 11.83 2.25
CA LEU A 82 -6.23 13.27 1.97
C LEU A 82 -6.83 13.96 3.18
N PRO A 83 -6.44 15.20 3.50
CA PRO A 83 -7.06 15.97 4.58
C PRO A 83 -8.48 16.40 4.19
N PRO A 84 -9.37 16.65 5.15
CA PRO A 84 -10.66 17.26 4.87
C PRO A 84 -10.48 18.71 4.40
N THR A 85 -11.34 19.16 3.51
CA THR A 85 -11.43 20.56 3.08
C THR A 85 -12.02 21.43 4.19
N PRO A 86 -11.74 22.75 4.23
CA PRO A 86 -12.39 23.66 5.18
C PRO A 86 -13.93 23.62 5.13
N GLY A 87 -14.50 23.34 3.94
CA GLY A 87 -15.95 23.15 3.76
C GLY A 87 -16.47 21.91 4.46
N GLU A 88 -15.78 20.78 4.32
CA GLU A 88 -16.12 19.51 5.00
C GLU A 88 -16.00 19.64 6.52
N VAL A 89 -14.95 20.33 7.01
CA VAL A 89 -14.79 20.63 8.45
C VAL A 89 -15.99 21.42 8.96
N LYS A 90 -16.35 22.52 8.29
CA LYS A 90 -17.48 23.34 8.65
C LYS A 90 -18.81 22.56 8.64
N SER A 91 -19.04 21.77 7.59
CA SER A 91 -20.24 20.94 7.47
C SER A 91 -20.34 19.91 8.59
N PHE A 92 -19.23 19.21 8.90
CA PHE A 92 -19.21 18.25 9.99
C PHE A 92 -19.42 18.88 11.36
N LEU A 93 -18.80 20.04 11.64
CA LEU A 93 -18.99 20.76 12.90
C LEU A 93 -20.44 21.23 13.11
N ASN A 94 -21.13 21.55 12.02
CA ASN A 94 -22.53 21.98 12.05
C ASN A 94 -23.54 20.80 12.13
N ASP A 95 -23.17 19.62 11.66
CA ASP A 95 -24.01 18.42 11.80
C ASP A 95 -23.98 17.91 13.25
N LYS A 96 -25.07 18.14 13.99
CA LYS A 96 -25.23 17.73 15.39
C LYS A 96 -25.96 16.36 15.52
N SER A 97 -26.23 15.68 14.41
CA SER A 97 -26.89 14.38 14.45
C SER A 97 -26.00 13.31 15.10
N PRO A 98 -26.58 12.35 15.84
CA PRO A 98 -25.80 11.29 16.49
C PRO A 98 -24.98 10.41 15.52
N ASP A 99 -25.40 10.36 14.26
CA ASP A 99 -24.77 9.58 13.20
C ASP A 99 -23.82 10.39 12.28
N ALA A 100 -23.57 11.68 12.60
CA ALA A 100 -22.73 12.57 11.80
C ALA A 100 -21.38 11.94 11.44
N TYR A 101 -20.69 11.32 12.41
CA TYR A 101 -19.42 10.65 12.17
C TYR A 101 -19.57 9.39 11.30
N LYS A 102 -20.61 8.59 11.49
CA LYS A 102 -20.89 7.41 10.68
C LYS A 102 -21.15 7.77 9.21
N LYS A 103 -21.84 8.91 8.95
CA LYS A 103 -22.05 9.44 7.60
C LYS A 103 -20.72 9.77 6.92
N ILE A 104 -19.80 10.46 7.62
CA ILE A 104 -18.44 10.75 7.12
C ILE A 104 -17.71 9.45 6.76
N VAL A 105 -17.67 8.48 7.67
CA VAL A 105 -17.04 7.17 7.43
C VAL A 105 -17.59 6.50 6.18
N ASN A 106 -18.91 6.47 6.02
CA ASN A 106 -19.55 5.85 4.85
C ASN A 106 -19.19 6.57 3.55
N ASN A 107 -19.17 7.90 3.54
CA ASN A 107 -18.78 8.70 2.38
C ASN A 107 -17.32 8.44 1.99
N LEU A 108 -16.41 8.38 2.97
CA LEU A 108 -15.00 8.10 2.73
C LEU A 108 -14.77 6.68 2.19
N LEU A 109 -15.48 5.68 2.71
CA LEU A 109 -15.43 4.30 2.20
C LEU A 109 -16.03 4.16 0.78
N ALA A 110 -16.95 5.04 0.39
CA ALA A 110 -17.49 5.10 -0.96
C ALA A 110 -16.60 5.90 -1.93
N SER A 111 -15.67 6.70 -1.41
CA SER A 111 -14.75 7.50 -2.22
C SER A 111 -13.82 6.63 -3.08
N PRO A 112 -13.57 6.98 -4.35
CA PRO A 112 -12.60 6.28 -5.19
C PRO A 112 -11.17 6.38 -4.64
N HIS A 113 -10.86 7.38 -3.82
CA HIS A 113 -9.56 7.57 -3.17
C HIS A 113 -9.27 6.54 -2.09
N TYR A 114 -10.31 5.83 -1.59
CA TYR A 114 -10.12 4.71 -0.67
C TYR A 114 -9.25 3.59 -1.29
N GLY A 115 -9.54 3.22 -2.54
CA GLY A 115 -8.73 2.21 -3.25
C GLY A 115 -7.30 2.65 -3.51
N GLU A 116 -7.05 3.94 -3.77
CA GLU A 116 -5.69 4.48 -3.91
C GLU A 116 -4.92 4.40 -2.59
N ARG A 117 -5.57 4.77 -1.47
CA ARG A 117 -4.95 4.71 -0.14
C ARG A 117 -4.62 3.27 0.27
N TRP A 118 -5.59 2.37 0.21
CA TRP A 118 -5.44 0.99 0.69
C TRP A 118 -4.72 0.10 -0.33
N GLY A 119 -4.86 0.40 -1.62
CA GLY A 119 -4.10 -0.23 -2.69
C GLY A 119 -2.60 -0.05 -2.53
N ARG A 120 -2.14 1.11 -2.03
CA ARG A 120 -0.70 1.33 -1.79
C ARG A 120 -0.11 0.30 -0.84
N HIS A 121 -0.81 -0.05 0.25
CA HIS A 121 -0.33 -1.04 1.20
C HIS A 121 -0.22 -2.44 0.58
N TRP A 122 -1.19 -2.81 -0.25
CA TRP A 122 -1.12 -4.06 -0.99
C TRP A 122 0.02 -4.08 -2.01
N LEU A 123 0.23 -2.98 -2.71
CA LEU A 123 1.31 -2.85 -3.71
C LEU A 123 2.71 -2.92 -3.06
N ASP A 124 2.87 -2.50 -1.81
CA ASP A 124 4.11 -2.72 -1.06
C ASP A 124 4.33 -4.21 -0.75
N ALA A 125 3.31 -4.90 -0.28
CA ALA A 125 3.36 -6.35 -0.06
C ALA A 125 3.61 -7.12 -1.37
N ALA A 126 3.05 -6.65 -2.48
CA ALA A 126 3.25 -7.22 -3.82
C ALA A 126 4.59 -6.84 -4.47
N ARG A 127 5.46 -6.05 -3.85
CA ARG A 127 6.74 -5.55 -4.40
C ARG A 127 6.57 -4.79 -5.72
N TYR A 128 5.46 -4.05 -5.87
CA TYR A 128 5.15 -3.35 -7.10
C TYR A 128 6.26 -2.37 -7.51
N ALA A 129 6.68 -2.49 -8.76
CA ALA A 129 7.55 -1.52 -9.43
C ALA A 129 7.31 -1.49 -10.93
N ASP A 130 7.68 -0.38 -11.57
CA ASP A 130 7.60 -0.16 -13.00
C ASP A 130 8.94 -0.52 -13.70
N SER A 131 9.83 -1.24 -13.00
CA SER A 131 11.14 -1.69 -13.51
C SER A 131 11.47 -3.10 -13.08
N ASP A 132 12.41 -3.73 -13.80
CA ASP A 132 12.72 -5.15 -13.66
C ASP A 132 13.56 -5.48 -12.42
N GLY A 133 14.37 -4.55 -11.93
CA GLY A 133 15.38 -4.81 -10.90
C GLY A 133 16.70 -5.30 -11.50
N TYR A 134 17.52 -5.93 -10.66
CA TYR A 134 18.93 -6.27 -10.97
C TYR A 134 19.74 -5.05 -11.46
N SER A 135 20.93 -5.27 -12.01
CA SER A 135 21.82 -4.17 -12.40
C SER A 135 21.27 -3.35 -13.58
N HIS A 136 20.62 -4.01 -14.53
CA HIS A 136 20.04 -3.33 -15.69
C HIS A 136 18.78 -2.53 -15.33
N ASP A 137 17.94 -3.05 -14.45
CA ASP A 137 16.70 -2.44 -13.98
C ASP A 137 15.89 -1.78 -15.12
N ALA A 138 15.61 -2.57 -16.18
CA ALA A 138 14.91 -2.09 -17.37
C ALA A 138 13.45 -1.68 -17.06
N PRO A 139 12.87 -0.71 -17.80
CA PRO A 139 11.48 -0.32 -17.63
C PRO A 139 10.52 -1.44 -18.04
N ARG A 140 9.44 -1.61 -17.29
CA ARG A 140 8.35 -2.55 -17.61
C ARG A 140 6.97 -1.95 -17.41
N VAL A 141 5.96 -2.55 -18.05
CA VAL A 141 4.59 -2.09 -17.94
C VAL A 141 3.86 -2.93 -16.89
N MET A 142 3.66 -2.36 -15.70
CA MET A 142 2.97 -3.00 -14.57
C MET A 142 1.74 -2.23 -14.08
N TRP A 143 1.51 -1.01 -14.55
CA TRP A 143 0.48 -0.12 -14.04
C TRP A 143 -0.94 -0.70 -14.13
N GLN A 144 -1.23 -1.60 -15.10
CA GLN A 144 -2.55 -2.25 -15.17
C GLN A 144 -2.82 -3.10 -13.91
N TYR A 145 -1.80 -3.77 -13.37
CA TYR A 145 -1.93 -4.51 -12.12
C TYR A 145 -2.21 -3.57 -10.94
N ARG A 146 -1.52 -2.42 -10.86
CA ARG A 146 -1.81 -1.40 -9.85
C ARG A 146 -3.26 -0.92 -9.95
N ASP A 147 -3.72 -0.62 -11.15
CA ASP A 147 -5.07 -0.12 -11.38
C ASP A 147 -6.12 -1.19 -11.08
N TRP A 148 -5.84 -2.46 -11.39
CA TRP A 148 -6.67 -3.59 -10.98
C TRP A 148 -6.80 -3.67 -9.45
N VAL A 149 -5.69 -3.56 -8.71
CA VAL A 149 -5.70 -3.56 -7.23
C VAL A 149 -6.56 -2.43 -6.68
N ILE A 150 -6.39 -1.21 -7.20
CA ILE A 150 -7.20 -0.05 -6.80
C ILE A 150 -8.68 -0.30 -7.07
N GLY A 151 -9.01 -0.81 -8.25
CA GLY A 151 -10.39 -1.12 -8.65
C GLY A 151 -11.04 -2.21 -7.78
N ALA A 152 -10.33 -3.29 -7.52
CA ALA A 152 -10.79 -4.40 -6.68
C ALA A 152 -11.08 -3.96 -5.24
N ILE A 153 -10.20 -3.13 -4.66
CA ILE A 153 -10.40 -2.57 -3.32
C ILE A 153 -11.57 -1.57 -3.30
N ASN A 154 -11.72 -0.73 -4.32
CA ASN A 154 -12.83 0.22 -4.43
C ASN A 154 -14.19 -0.47 -4.57
N SER A 155 -14.24 -1.58 -5.30
CA SER A 155 -15.47 -2.38 -5.45
C SER A 155 -15.80 -3.24 -4.23
N ASP A 156 -14.97 -3.18 -3.17
CA ASP A 156 -15.10 -4.05 -1.99
C ASP A 156 -15.12 -5.54 -2.35
N MET A 157 -14.27 -5.93 -3.34
CA MET A 157 -14.16 -7.32 -3.76
C MET A 157 -13.91 -8.21 -2.53
N PRO A 158 -14.67 -9.32 -2.35
CA PRO A 158 -14.40 -10.25 -1.26
C PRO A 158 -12.93 -10.65 -1.24
N PHE A 159 -12.27 -10.53 -0.09
CA PHE A 159 -10.82 -10.72 0.00
C PHE A 159 -10.37 -12.13 -0.47
N THR A 160 -11.22 -13.15 -0.29
CA THR A 160 -10.99 -14.50 -0.82
C THR A 160 -10.93 -14.50 -2.35
N GLN A 161 -11.84 -13.78 -3.03
CA GLN A 161 -11.83 -13.64 -4.49
C GLN A 161 -10.61 -12.84 -4.94
N PHE A 162 -10.27 -11.77 -4.23
CA PHE A 162 -9.08 -10.97 -4.49
C PHE A 162 -7.78 -11.80 -4.44
N VAL A 163 -7.67 -12.73 -3.48
CA VAL A 163 -6.55 -13.67 -3.38
C VAL A 163 -6.56 -14.69 -4.52
N ILE A 164 -7.72 -15.30 -4.79
CA ILE A 164 -7.86 -16.31 -5.86
C ILE A 164 -7.46 -15.73 -7.23
N GLU A 165 -7.94 -14.52 -7.57
CA GLU A 165 -7.62 -13.90 -8.86
C GLU A 165 -6.13 -13.59 -9.00
N GLN A 166 -5.47 -13.18 -7.93
CA GLN A 166 -4.03 -12.89 -7.96
C GLN A 166 -3.16 -14.16 -8.05
N LEU A 167 -3.58 -15.24 -7.44
CA LEU A 167 -2.84 -16.50 -7.50
C LEU A 167 -3.13 -17.29 -8.78
N ALA A 168 -4.36 -17.26 -9.30
CA ALA A 168 -4.81 -18.13 -10.38
C ALA A 168 -5.93 -17.54 -11.26
N GLY A 169 -5.99 -16.23 -11.43
CA GLY A 169 -7.03 -15.55 -12.20
C GLY A 169 -7.11 -15.98 -13.68
N ASP A 170 -5.97 -16.39 -14.27
CA ASP A 170 -5.89 -16.95 -15.62
C ASP A 170 -6.56 -18.32 -15.78
N MET A 171 -6.77 -19.04 -14.68
CA MET A 171 -7.34 -20.38 -14.65
C MET A 171 -8.83 -20.42 -14.31
N LEU A 172 -9.43 -19.26 -14.04
CA LEU A 172 -10.87 -19.19 -13.80
C LEU A 172 -11.67 -19.52 -15.08
N PRO A 173 -12.87 -20.10 -14.95
CA PRO A 173 -13.72 -20.35 -16.12
C PRO A 173 -13.97 -19.06 -16.90
N SER A 174 -13.71 -19.08 -18.22
CA SER A 174 -13.85 -17.90 -19.10
C SER A 174 -13.10 -16.65 -18.58
N ALA A 175 -11.89 -16.84 -18.07
CA ALA A 175 -11.08 -15.80 -17.45
C ALA A 175 -11.04 -14.52 -18.26
N THR A 176 -11.47 -13.41 -17.66
CA THR A 176 -11.44 -12.08 -18.25
C THR A 176 -10.02 -11.51 -18.32
N THR A 177 -9.82 -10.46 -19.13
CA THR A 177 -8.53 -9.74 -19.14
C THR A 177 -8.17 -9.20 -17.76
N ALA A 178 -9.14 -8.66 -17.01
CA ALA A 178 -8.93 -8.16 -15.64
C ALA A 178 -8.45 -9.26 -14.69
N GLN A 179 -9.06 -10.45 -14.73
CA GLN A 179 -8.63 -11.59 -13.91
C GLN A 179 -7.23 -12.11 -14.28
N ARG A 180 -6.87 -12.06 -15.56
CA ARG A 180 -5.48 -12.35 -15.98
C ARG A 180 -4.50 -11.30 -15.47
N ILE A 181 -4.84 -9.99 -15.54
CA ILE A 181 -4.03 -8.89 -15.01
C ILE A 181 -3.79 -9.05 -13.49
N ALA A 182 -4.77 -9.57 -12.74
CA ALA A 182 -4.64 -9.85 -11.31
C ALA A 182 -3.42 -10.73 -10.99
N THR A 183 -3.08 -11.69 -11.88
CA THR A 183 -1.89 -12.55 -11.71
C THR A 183 -0.57 -11.77 -11.78
N GLY A 184 -0.61 -10.49 -12.09
CA GLY A 184 0.48 -9.54 -11.98
C GLY A 184 1.11 -9.50 -10.58
N PHE A 185 0.41 -9.96 -9.54
CA PHE A 185 0.96 -10.15 -8.20
C PHE A 185 2.29 -10.92 -8.24
N HIS A 186 2.34 -12.04 -8.93
CA HIS A 186 3.52 -12.86 -9.10
C HIS A 186 4.44 -12.42 -10.25
N ARG A 187 4.03 -11.42 -11.04
CA ARG A 187 4.87 -10.82 -12.09
C ARG A 187 5.62 -9.58 -11.61
N ASN A 188 5.45 -9.21 -10.32
CA ASN A 188 6.28 -8.23 -9.64
C ASN A 188 7.66 -8.78 -9.23
N THR A 189 7.90 -10.07 -9.32
CA THR A 189 9.23 -10.69 -9.22
C THR A 189 10.23 -9.96 -10.11
N GLN A 190 11.45 -9.80 -9.66
CA GLN A 190 12.53 -9.20 -10.44
C GLN A 190 12.84 -10.05 -11.67
N ILE A 191 13.23 -9.42 -12.76
CA ILE A 191 13.60 -10.08 -14.03
C ILE A 191 15.02 -9.69 -14.37
N ASN A 192 15.92 -10.67 -14.50
CA ASN A 192 17.26 -10.42 -15.00
C ASN A 192 17.26 -10.46 -16.54
N THR A 193 17.70 -9.35 -17.16
CA THR A 193 17.80 -9.18 -18.61
C THR A 193 19.25 -8.98 -19.06
N GLU A 194 20.22 -9.29 -18.19
CA GLU A 194 21.65 -9.18 -18.51
C GLU A 194 22.10 -10.28 -19.47
N GLY A 195 23.16 -10.02 -20.21
CA GLY A 195 23.78 -11.01 -21.09
C GLY A 195 24.52 -12.09 -20.29
N GLY A 196 24.47 -13.36 -20.77
CA GLY A 196 25.21 -14.46 -20.16
C GLY A 196 24.57 -15.09 -18.92
N VAL A 197 23.38 -14.69 -18.53
CA VAL A 197 22.65 -15.28 -17.39
C VAL A 197 22.13 -16.68 -17.67
N ASP A 198 22.19 -17.57 -16.68
CA ASP A 198 21.50 -18.86 -16.74
C ASP A 198 20.00 -18.66 -16.58
N LYS A 199 19.27 -18.90 -17.67
CA LYS A 199 17.80 -18.70 -17.69
C LYS A 199 17.07 -19.65 -16.77
N GLU A 200 17.57 -20.87 -16.55
CA GLU A 200 16.93 -21.82 -15.66
C GLU A 200 17.13 -21.44 -14.22
N GLN A 201 18.29 -20.94 -13.83
CA GLN A 201 18.54 -20.39 -12.50
C GLN A 201 17.52 -19.29 -12.18
N PHE A 202 17.43 -18.24 -13.01
CA PHE A 202 16.51 -17.12 -12.76
C PHE A 202 15.04 -17.52 -12.83
N ARG A 203 14.69 -18.55 -13.58
CA ARG A 203 13.33 -19.13 -13.56
C ARG A 203 13.05 -19.80 -12.21
N VAL A 204 13.97 -20.56 -11.67
CA VAL A 204 13.86 -21.22 -10.35
C VAL A 204 13.81 -20.17 -9.24
N ASP A 205 14.72 -19.19 -9.26
CA ASP A 205 14.76 -18.08 -8.30
C ASP A 205 13.43 -17.30 -8.29
N SER A 206 12.82 -17.11 -9.47
CA SER A 206 11.49 -16.49 -9.56
C SER A 206 10.40 -17.30 -8.88
N ILE A 207 10.48 -18.64 -8.89
CA ILE A 207 9.52 -19.49 -8.18
C ILE A 207 9.76 -19.43 -6.67
N PHE A 208 11.02 -19.43 -6.23
CA PHE A 208 11.39 -19.24 -4.83
C PHE A 208 10.85 -17.91 -4.28
N ASP A 209 11.03 -16.82 -5.02
CA ASP A 209 10.47 -15.50 -4.67
C ASP A 209 8.92 -15.53 -4.57
N ARG A 210 8.22 -16.24 -5.45
CA ARG A 210 6.75 -16.38 -5.41
C ARG A 210 6.28 -17.14 -4.18
N ILE A 211 6.98 -18.21 -3.80
CA ILE A 211 6.65 -18.98 -2.59
C ILE A 211 6.89 -18.13 -1.35
N ALA A 212 8.06 -17.48 -1.25
CA ALA A 212 8.38 -16.59 -0.15
C ALA A 212 7.34 -15.46 -0.02
N THR A 213 7.00 -14.81 -1.15
CA THR A 213 5.95 -13.77 -1.18
C THR A 213 4.59 -14.31 -0.73
N THR A 214 4.20 -15.51 -1.18
CA THR A 214 2.93 -16.12 -0.76
C THR A 214 2.95 -16.43 0.73
N GLY A 215 4.07 -16.94 1.25
CA GLY A 215 4.26 -17.19 2.68
C GLY A 215 4.10 -15.92 3.51
N GLU A 216 4.85 -14.90 3.19
CA GLU A 216 4.80 -13.63 3.91
C GLU A 216 3.44 -12.94 3.79
N VAL A 217 2.91 -12.79 2.56
CA VAL A 217 1.72 -11.99 2.32
C VAL A 217 0.43 -12.69 2.74
N MET A 218 0.29 -14.00 2.50
CA MET A 218 -0.97 -14.71 2.76
C MET A 218 -0.98 -15.41 4.13
N PHE A 219 0.19 -15.83 4.62
CA PHE A 219 0.28 -16.61 5.86
C PHE A 219 0.99 -15.88 6.99
N GLY A 220 1.71 -14.77 6.71
CA GLY A 220 2.58 -14.13 7.70
C GLY A 220 3.67 -15.08 8.20
N LEU A 221 4.25 -15.87 7.31
CA LEU A 221 5.28 -16.87 7.59
C LEU A 221 6.48 -16.69 6.65
N THR A 222 7.67 -16.98 7.16
CA THR A 222 8.92 -16.88 6.42
C THR A 222 9.29 -18.23 5.78
N PHE A 223 8.87 -18.47 4.54
CA PHE A 223 9.16 -19.72 3.83
C PHE A 223 10.55 -19.78 3.17
N GLY A 224 11.29 -18.69 3.13
CA GLY A 224 12.59 -18.65 2.45
C GLY A 224 13.63 -19.65 3.01
N CYS A 225 13.60 -19.94 4.31
CA CYS A 225 14.53 -20.89 4.93
C CYS A 225 14.32 -22.34 4.47
N ILE A 226 13.06 -22.69 4.11
CA ILE A 226 12.68 -24.07 3.75
C ILE A 226 13.20 -24.46 2.37
N GLN A 227 13.67 -23.51 1.59
CA GLN A 227 14.27 -23.76 0.27
C GLN A 227 15.43 -24.77 0.33
N CYS A 228 16.22 -24.78 1.40
CA CYS A 228 17.44 -25.56 1.51
C CYS A 228 17.34 -26.74 2.48
N HIS A 229 16.49 -26.66 3.52
CA HIS A 229 16.35 -27.66 4.58
C HIS A 229 14.98 -27.52 5.25
N ASP A 230 14.58 -28.43 6.13
CA ASP A 230 13.40 -28.31 6.96
C ASP A 230 13.42 -26.99 7.75
N HIS A 231 12.27 -26.35 7.98
CA HIS A 231 12.24 -25.10 8.75
C HIS A 231 12.78 -25.36 10.15
N LYS A 232 13.67 -24.47 10.64
CA LYS A 232 14.40 -24.68 11.88
C LYS A 232 13.48 -24.73 13.12
N PHE A 233 12.39 -23.95 13.10
CA PHE A 233 11.54 -23.74 14.26
C PHE A 233 10.10 -24.18 14.04
N ASP A 234 9.53 -23.90 12.87
CA ASP A 234 8.16 -24.23 12.54
C ASP A 234 8.07 -25.61 11.86
N PRO A 235 6.95 -26.31 11.98
CA PRO A 235 6.78 -27.67 11.48
C PRO A 235 6.53 -27.72 9.97
N PHE A 236 7.46 -27.18 9.18
CA PHE A 236 7.42 -27.18 7.72
C PHE A 236 8.58 -27.99 7.15
N PRO A 237 8.33 -29.24 6.71
CA PRO A 237 9.34 -30.07 6.05
C PRO A 237 9.77 -29.49 4.69
N HIS A 238 11.03 -29.66 4.35
CA HIS A 238 11.63 -29.27 3.06
C HIS A 238 10.85 -29.83 1.85
N VAL A 239 10.35 -31.06 1.94
CA VAL A 239 9.55 -31.66 0.87
C VAL A 239 8.25 -30.89 0.58
N GLU A 240 7.57 -30.37 1.61
CA GLU A 240 6.33 -29.60 1.44
C GLU A 240 6.58 -28.25 0.76
N TYR A 241 7.77 -27.66 0.91
CA TYR A 241 8.17 -26.49 0.13
C TYR A 241 8.20 -26.80 -1.38
N TYR A 242 8.77 -27.93 -1.78
CA TYR A 242 8.80 -28.33 -3.19
C TYR A 242 7.45 -28.83 -3.70
N GLN A 243 6.56 -29.27 -2.83
CA GLN A 243 5.15 -29.51 -3.18
C GLN A 243 4.45 -28.18 -3.53
N MET A 244 4.71 -27.09 -2.80
CA MET A 244 4.22 -25.76 -3.18
C MET A 244 4.93 -25.23 -4.45
N PHE A 245 6.22 -25.48 -4.60
CA PHE A 245 6.98 -25.14 -5.80
C PHE A 245 6.34 -25.75 -7.06
N ALA A 246 5.80 -26.97 -6.96
CA ALA A 246 5.16 -27.66 -8.07
C ALA A 246 3.98 -26.87 -8.66
N PHE A 247 3.20 -26.12 -7.88
CA PHE A 247 2.12 -25.27 -8.41
C PHE A 247 2.66 -24.15 -9.30
N PHE A 248 3.72 -23.47 -8.89
CA PHE A 248 4.29 -22.34 -9.63
C PHE A 248 5.19 -22.77 -10.78
N ASN A 249 5.78 -23.98 -10.72
CA ASN A 249 6.58 -24.56 -11.79
C ASN A 249 5.77 -24.82 -13.07
N GLN A 250 4.44 -24.90 -12.95
CA GLN A 250 3.51 -25.09 -14.07
C GLN A 250 3.05 -23.78 -14.72
N SER A 251 3.82 -22.70 -14.60
CA SER A 251 3.43 -21.41 -15.14
C SER A 251 4.39 -20.91 -16.22
N ASP A 252 3.82 -20.32 -17.26
CA ASP A 252 4.50 -19.44 -18.22
C ASP A 252 4.20 -17.97 -17.91
N GLU A 253 4.98 -17.07 -18.46
CA GLU A 253 4.99 -15.64 -18.12
C GLU A 253 4.77 -14.73 -19.34
N PRO A 254 3.66 -14.87 -20.08
CA PRO A 254 3.42 -14.11 -21.28
C PRO A 254 3.12 -12.64 -20.97
N ARG A 255 3.14 -11.85 -22.05
CA ARG A 255 2.48 -10.55 -22.13
C ARG A 255 1.17 -10.72 -22.90
N VAL A 256 0.08 -10.18 -22.38
CA VAL A 256 -1.21 -10.18 -23.05
C VAL A 256 -1.62 -8.77 -23.43
N GLU A 257 -2.36 -8.60 -24.52
CA GLU A 257 -2.97 -7.30 -24.84
C GLU A 257 -3.97 -6.93 -23.75
N ALA A 258 -3.81 -5.73 -23.23
CA ALA A 258 -4.67 -5.12 -22.21
C ALA A 258 -4.89 -3.63 -22.56
N PRO A 259 -5.58 -3.36 -23.69
CA PRO A 259 -5.77 -2.01 -24.17
C PRO A 259 -6.59 -1.18 -23.18
N THR A 260 -6.25 0.10 -23.08
CA THR A 260 -7.09 1.08 -22.39
C THR A 260 -8.40 1.32 -23.15
N GLN A 261 -9.36 1.95 -22.48
CA GLN A 261 -10.63 2.30 -23.13
C GLN A 261 -10.40 3.22 -24.37
N GLU A 262 -9.47 4.17 -24.26
CA GLU A 262 -9.11 5.06 -25.37
C GLU A 262 -8.40 4.31 -26.51
N GLU A 263 -7.52 3.37 -26.19
CA GLU A 263 -6.89 2.50 -27.18
C GLU A 263 -7.91 1.61 -27.89
N ASN A 264 -8.87 1.06 -27.16
CA ASN A 264 -9.97 0.29 -27.76
C ASN A 264 -10.76 1.17 -28.73
N LYS A 265 -11.17 2.37 -28.33
CA LYS A 265 -11.88 3.30 -29.20
C LYS A 265 -11.10 3.57 -30.49
N ARG A 266 -9.82 3.90 -30.41
CA ARG A 266 -8.95 4.09 -31.58
C ARG A 266 -8.83 2.85 -32.47
N ARG A 267 -8.82 1.66 -31.87
CA ARG A 267 -8.77 0.37 -32.58
C ARG A 267 -10.11 0.09 -33.28
N ASP A 268 -11.21 0.40 -32.65
CA ASP A 268 -12.55 0.22 -33.23
C ASP A 268 -12.75 1.17 -34.41
N GLU A 269 -12.41 2.44 -34.26
CA GLU A 269 -12.41 3.42 -35.37
C GLU A 269 -11.50 2.98 -36.53
N HIS A 270 -10.33 2.38 -36.21
CA HIS A 270 -9.45 1.83 -37.26
C HIS A 270 -10.06 0.61 -37.92
N ASN A 271 -10.68 -0.31 -37.16
CA ASN A 271 -11.34 -1.50 -37.69
C ASN A 271 -12.53 -1.12 -38.58
N GLU A 272 -13.33 -0.12 -38.22
CA GLU A 272 -14.41 0.40 -39.04
C GLU A 272 -13.88 0.91 -40.40
N LYS A 273 -12.78 1.67 -40.39
CA LYS A 273 -12.13 2.13 -41.65
C LYS A 273 -11.64 0.96 -42.51
N VAL A 274 -11.12 -0.10 -41.88
CA VAL A 274 -10.69 -1.33 -42.57
C VAL A 274 -11.88 -2.05 -43.18
N VAL A 275 -13.02 -2.12 -42.48
CA VAL A 275 -14.25 -2.76 -42.96
C VAL A 275 -14.81 -1.96 -44.14
N ASP A 276 -14.93 -0.63 -44.03
CA ASP A 276 -15.40 0.23 -45.14
C ASP A 276 -14.51 0.08 -46.37
N LEU A 277 -13.20 0.20 -46.21
CA LEU A 277 -12.26 0.08 -47.32
C LEU A 277 -12.27 -1.29 -47.97
N ASN A 278 -12.45 -2.38 -47.17
CA ASN A 278 -12.65 -3.73 -47.70
C ASN A 278 -13.94 -3.84 -48.54
N ALA A 279 -15.04 -3.23 -48.10
CA ALA A 279 -16.32 -3.22 -48.84
C ALA A 279 -16.16 -2.46 -50.19
N ARG A 280 -15.48 -1.35 -50.18
CA ARG A 280 -15.19 -0.55 -51.39
C ARG A 280 -14.29 -1.31 -52.37
N VAL A 281 -13.28 -2.02 -51.91
CA VAL A 281 -12.42 -2.90 -52.73
C VAL A 281 -13.26 -4.00 -53.39
N LYS A 282 -14.19 -4.64 -52.63
CA LYS A 282 -15.08 -5.69 -53.15
C LYS A 282 -16.07 -5.17 -54.17
N ALA A 283 -16.58 -3.95 -54.01
CA ALA A 283 -17.54 -3.32 -54.91
C ALA A 283 -16.88 -2.82 -56.22
N SER A 284 -15.57 -2.60 -56.23
CA SER A 284 -14.85 -2.11 -57.41
C SER A 284 -14.60 -3.21 -58.44
N LYS A 285 -14.68 -2.90 -59.79
CA LYS A 285 -14.46 -3.86 -60.88
C LYS A 285 -13.02 -4.41 -60.85
N ALA A 286 -12.85 -5.72 -61.14
CA ALA A 286 -11.61 -6.48 -60.93
C ALA A 286 -10.34 -5.92 -61.62
N LYS A 287 -10.42 -5.16 -62.67
CA LYS A 287 -9.27 -4.63 -63.42
C LYS A 287 -9.17 -3.11 -63.42
N ALA A 288 -9.96 -2.42 -62.61
CA ALA A 288 -9.95 -0.94 -62.60
C ALA A 288 -8.71 -0.39 -61.88
N PRO A 289 -8.05 0.67 -62.39
CA PRO A 289 -6.92 1.32 -61.67
C PRO A 289 -7.28 1.76 -60.25
N GLU A 290 -8.52 2.16 -60.05
CA GLU A 290 -9.08 2.53 -58.76
C GLU A 290 -9.04 1.39 -57.73
N ARG A 291 -9.34 0.13 -58.14
CA ARG A 291 -9.25 -1.03 -57.27
C ARG A 291 -7.83 -1.24 -56.72
N LYS A 292 -6.81 -1.13 -57.60
CA LYS A 292 -5.39 -1.27 -57.16
C LYS A 292 -5.00 -0.19 -56.17
N LYS A 293 -5.53 1.04 -56.33
CA LYS A 293 -5.33 2.13 -55.36
C LYS A 293 -5.96 1.83 -54.03
N LEU A 294 -7.22 1.35 -53.99
CA LEU A 294 -7.93 0.97 -52.79
C LEU A 294 -7.26 -0.23 -52.09
N GLU A 295 -6.79 -1.23 -52.81
CA GLU A 295 -6.04 -2.37 -52.28
C GLU A 295 -4.72 -1.93 -51.63
N THR A 296 -4.01 -0.97 -52.24
CA THR A 296 -2.78 -0.41 -51.66
C THR A 296 -3.06 0.37 -50.40
N GLU A 297 -4.13 1.19 -50.40
CA GLU A 297 -4.58 1.92 -49.21
C GLU A 297 -4.99 0.98 -48.07
N LEU A 298 -5.74 -0.07 -48.37
CA LEU A 298 -6.14 -1.09 -47.42
C LEU A 298 -4.93 -1.81 -46.83
N ALA A 299 -3.95 -2.18 -47.65
CA ALA A 299 -2.74 -2.83 -47.20
C ALA A 299 -1.93 -1.89 -46.27
N LYS A 300 -1.86 -0.60 -46.60
CA LYS A 300 -1.25 0.40 -45.73
C LYS A 300 -2.00 0.57 -44.42
N LEU A 301 -3.34 0.69 -44.48
CA LEU A 301 -4.18 0.82 -43.27
C LEU A 301 -4.01 -0.40 -42.33
N LYS A 302 -4.08 -1.62 -42.89
CA LYS A 302 -3.87 -2.84 -42.07
C LYS A 302 -2.51 -2.89 -41.36
N LYS A 303 -1.44 -2.32 -41.96
CA LYS A 303 -0.11 -2.21 -41.35
C LYS A 303 -0.04 -1.18 -40.22
N THR A 304 -0.94 -0.20 -40.20
CA THR A 304 -0.97 0.90 -39.21
C THR A 304 -1.95 0.66 -38.07
N ARG A 305 -2.32 -0.60 -37.80
CA ARG A 305 -3.19 -0.92 -36.66
C ARG A 305 -2.64 -0.34 -35.35
N PRO A 306 -3.45 0.42 -34.59
CA PRO A 306 -3.02 0.99 -33.32
C PRO A 306 -2.56 -0.12 -32.35
N ARG A 307 -1.38 0.08 -31.77
CA ARG A 307 -0.83 -0.86 -30.78
C ARG A 307 -1.69 -0.82 -29.51
N ALA A 308 -1.89 -1.96 -28.90
CA ALA A 308 -2.48 -2.07 -27.57
C ALA A 308 -1.39 -2.06 -26.52
N THR A 309 -1.67 -1.46 -25.38
CA THR A 309 -0.88 -1.67 -24.16
C THR A 309 -0.92 -3.14 -23.78
N THR A 310 0.17 -3.66 -23.22
CA THR A 310 0.26 -5.06 -22.78
C THR A 310 0.42 -5.14 -21.27
N ALA A 311 -0.12 -6.20 -20.66
CA ALA A 311 0.09 -6.53 -19.24
C ALA A 311 0.96 -7.78 -19.09
N LEU A 312 1.77 -7.79 -18.03
CA LEU A 312 2.52 -8.97 -17.61
C LEU A 312 1.60 -9.87 -16.78
N VAL A 313 1.39 -11.11 -17.22
CA VAL A 313 0.49 -12.06 -16.55
C VAL A 313 1.18 -13.40 -16.33
N MET A 314 0.61 -14.23 -15.45
CA MET A 314 0.92 -15.65 -15.41
C MET A 314 -0.09 -16.41 -16.26
N GLN A 315 0.35 -17.55 -16.79
CA GLN A 315 -0.50 -18.46 -17.55
C GLN A 315 -0.13 -19.91 -17.22
N GLN A 316 -1.14 -20.73 -16.94
CA GLN A 316 -0.93 -22.15 -16.73
C GLN A 316 -0.40 -22.81 -18.01
N ARG A 317 0.63 -23.66 -17.87
CA ARG A 317 1.23 -24.38 -18.98
C ARG A 317 0.29 -25.46 -19.51
N LYS A 318 0.32 -25.65 -20.81
CA LYS A 318 -0.37 -26.79 -21.49
C LYS A 318 0.38 -28.10 -21.28
N SER A 319 1.72 -28.05 -21.28
CA SER A 319 2.58 -29.23 -21.08
C SER A 319 3.24 -29.15 -19.71
N PRO A 320 2.86 -30.00 -18.76
CA PRO A 320 3.39 -29.96 -17.40
C PRO A 320 4.91 -30.21 -17.37
N ARG A 321 5.60 -29.52 -16.43
CA ARG A 321 6.98 -29.83 -16.09
C ARG A 321 7.02 -30.84 -14.95
N VAL A 322 7.95 -31.78 -15.00
CA VAL A 322 8.27 -32.64 -13.86
C VAL A 322 8.94 -31.77 -12.80
N THR A 323 8.41 -31.80 -11.58
CA THR A 323 9.00 -31.09 -10.45
C THR A 323 9.84 -32.04 -9.62
N LYS A 324 11.05 -31.63 -9.26
CA LYS A 324 11.96 -32.39 -8.41
C LYS A 324 12.34 -31.53 -7.21
N ARG A 325 12.62 -32.15 -6.08
CA ARG A 325 13.25 -31.50 -4.94
C ARG A 325 14.71 -31.21 -5.26
N PHE A 326 15.24 -30.09 -4.80
CA PHE A 326 16.64 -29.73 -4.97
C PHE A 326 17.41 -29.93 -3.68
N ILE A 327 18.59 -30.52 -3.75
CA ILE A 327 19.47 -30.71 -2.60
C ILE A 327 20.01 -29.32 -2.20
N GLN A 328 19.73 -28.89 -0.99
CA GLN A 328 20.14 -27.58 -0.42
C GLN A 328 19.70 -26.37 -1.30
N GLY A 329 18.57 -26.49 -1.99
CA GLY A 329 18.07 -25.40 -2.87
C GLY A 329 18.79 -25.26 -4.20
N ASP A 330 19.79 -26.09 -4.48
CA ASP A 330 20.60 -26.05 -5.72
C ASP A 330 19.87 -26.76 -6.87
N PHE A 331 19.39 -25.98 -7.84
CA PHE A 331 18.65 -26.50 -9.01
C PHE A 331 19.49 -27.43 -9.92
N THR A 332 20.82 -27.34 -9.82
CA THR A 332 21.74 -28.25 -10.56
C THR A 332 21.86 -29.62 -9.91
N ARG A 333 21.32 -29.78 -8.69
CA ARG A 333 21.36 -31.01 -7.90
C ARG A 333 19.93 -31.52 -7.59
N PRO A 334 19.17 -31.93 -8.65
CA PRO A 334 17.82 -32.44 -8.45
C PRO A 334 17.83 -33.83 -7.81
N SER A 335 16.88 -34.11 -6.93
CA SER A 335 16.65 -35.43 -6.32
C SER A 335 15.30 -36.03 -6.75
N GLU A 336 14.47 -36.54 -5.82
CA GLU A 336 13.21 -37.21 -6.11
C GLU A 336 12.15 -36.30 -6.76
N VAL A 337 11.23 -36.91 -7.51
CA VAL A 337 10.07 -36.26 -8.08
C VAL A 337 9.06 -35.91 -6.97
N VAL A 338 8.53 -34.71 -7.01
CA VAL A 338 7.51 -34.24 -6.05
C VAL A 338 6.21 -33.89 -6.77
N GLN A 339 5.10 -34.25 -6.17
CA GLN A 339 3.77 -33.85 -6.63
C GLN A 339 3.36 -32.55 -5.95
N ALA A 340 2.42 -31.81 -6.57
CA ALA A 340 1.88 -30.59 -5.98
C ALA A 340 1.11 -30.89 -4.68
N GLY A 341 1.34 -30.09 -3.65
CA GLY A 341 0.76 -30.25 -2.32
C GLY A 341 0.98 -29.00 -1.46
N THR A 342 0.49 -29.03 -0.23
CA THR A 342 0.50 -27.89 0.68
C THR A 342 0.99 -28.30 2.06
N PRO A 343 1.45 -27.34 2.90
CA PRO A 343 1.87 -27.62 4.26
C PRO A 343 0.78 -28.30 5.08
N SER A 344 1.09 -29.49 5.59
CA SER A 344 0.15 -30.36 6.33
C SER A 344 -0.30 -29.76 7.67
N VAL A 345 0.55 -28.94 8.28
CA VAL A 345 0.27 -28.29 9.57
C VAL A 345 -0.83 -27.24 9.50
N LEU A 346 -1.12 -26.66 8.35
CA LEU A 346 -2.10 -25.59 8.23
C LEU A 346 -3.53 -26.12 8.20
N HIS A 347 -3.92 -26.77 7.14
CA HIS A 347 -5.22 -27.45 7.02
C HIS A 347 -5.23 -28.38 5.80
N VAL A 348 -6.18 -29.29 5.78
CA VAL A 348 -6.23 -30.36 4.77
C VAL A 348 -6.38 -29.78 3.37
N PHE A 349 -5.51 -30.19 2.47
CA PHE A 349 -5.65 -29.93 1.04
C PHE A 349 -6.67 -30.91 0.44
N PRO A 350 -7.64 -30.42 -0.36
CA PRO A 350 -8.63 -31.31 -0.98
C PRO A 350 -7.96 -32.38 -1.86
N LYS A 351 -8.40 -33.63 -1.75
CA LYS A 351 -7.93 -34.71 -2.61
C LYS A 351 -8.33 -34.43 -4.07
N ASN A 352 -7.34 -34.14 -4.92
CA ASN A 352 -7.48 -33.96 -6.36
C ASN A 352 -6.45 -34.85 -7.03
N LYS A 353 -6.80 -35.48 -8.14
CA LYS A 353 -5.89 -36.36 -8.88
C LYS A 353 -4.72 -35.62 -9.48
N ASP A 354 -4.99 -34.41 -10.01
CA ASP A 354 -4.01 -33.55 -10.67
C ASP A 354 -4.15 -32.09 -10.12
N PRO A 355 -3.68 -31.84 -8.89
CA PRO A 355 -3.86 -30.54 -8.27
C PRO A 355 -3.08 -29.43 -9.01
N ASN A 356 -3.70 -28.29 -9.14
CA ASN A 356 -3.16 -27.19 -9.90
C ASN A 356 -3.18 -25.86 -9.11
N ARG A 357 -2.68 -24.77 -9.71
CA ARG A 357 -2.56 -23.46 -9.06
C ARG A 357 -3.91 -22.87 -8.63
N LEU A 358 -5.02 -23.17 -9.30
CA LEU A 358 -6.35 -22.73 -8.88
C LEU A 358 -6.82 -23.49 -7.63
N ASP A 359 -6.50 -24.78 -7.51
CA ASP A 359 -6.79 -25.56 -6.31
C ASP A 359 -5.99 -25.02 -5.13
N PHE A 360 -4.70 -24.67 -5.34
CA PHE A 360 -3.88 -23.99 -4.35
C PHE A 360 -4.47 -22.63 -3.93
N ALA A 361 -4.88 -21.80 -4.88
CA ALA A 361 -5.49 -20.50 -4.59
C ALA A 361 -6.78 -20.62 -3.75
N ARG A 362 -7.62 -21.61 -4.05
CA ARG A 362 -8.84 -21.91 -3.29
C ARG A 362 -8.51 -22.44 -1.88
N TRP A 363 -7.45 -23.23 -1.76
CA TRP A 363 -6.98 -23.69 -0.46
C TRP A 363 -6.46 -22.52 0.37
N VAL A 364 -5.65 -21.61 -0.17
CA VAL A 364 -5.22 -20.38 0.51
C VAL A 364 -6.42 -19.57 0.99
N ALA A 365 -7.43 -19.39 0.16
CA ALA A 365 -8.63 -18.61 0.45
C ALA A 365 -9.71 -19.36 1.25
N SER A 366 -9.42 -20.59 1.69
CA SER A 366 -10.37 -21.42 2.44
C SER A 366 -10.71 -20.80 3.80
N PRO A 367 -11.98 -20.87 4.25
CA PRO A 367 -12.37 -20.48 5.61
C PRO A 367 -11.77 -21.37 6.71
N ASN A 368 -11.14 -22.49 6.32
CA ASN A 368 -10.42 -23.37 7.23
C ASN A 368 -8.94 -22.95 7.40
N ASN A 369 -8.46 -22.03 6.58
CA ASN A 369 -7.10 -21.50 6.71
C ASN A 369 -6.96 -20.76 8.04
N PRO A 370 -6.04 -21.16 8.93
CA PRO A 370 -5.91 -20.53 10.24
C PRO A 370 -5.30 -19.13 10.20
N LEU A 371 -4.60 -18.77 9.12
CA LEU A 371 -3.75 -17.59 9.06
C LEU A 371 -4.31 -16.45 8.20
N LEU A 372 -4.87 -16.73 7.02
CA LEU A 372 -5.24 -15.68 6.05
C LEU A 372 -6.05 -14.54 6.67
N ALA A 373 -7.10 -14.88 7.42
CA ALA A 373 -7.94 -13.87 8.07
C ALA A 373 -7.20 -13.12 9.18
N ARG A 374 -6.47 -13.84 10.06
CA ARG A 374 -5.69 -13.25 11.16
C ARG A 374 -4.63 -12.27 10.64
N VAL A 375 -3.85 -12.68 9.66
CA VAL A 375 -2.79 -11.86 9.05
C VAL A 375 -3.38 -10.62 8.41
N THR A 376 -4.49 -10.77 7.68
CA THR A 376 -5.14 -9.64 7.01
C THR A 376 -5.68 -8.61 8.00
N VAL A 377 -6.44 -9.04 9.02
CA VAL A 377 -6.98 -8.11 10.01
C VAL A 377 -5.89 -7.52 10.91
N ASN A 378 -4.81 -8.25 11.19
CA ASN A 378 -3.66 -7.75 11.92
C ASN A 378 -2.97 -6.60 11.18
N ARG A 379 -2.81 -6.71 9.85
CA ARG A 379 -2.25 -5.65 9.01
C ARG A 379 -3.17 -4.45 8.87
N MET A 380 -4.50 -4.66 8.79
CA MET A 380 -5.46 -3.56 8.87
C MET A 380 -5.33 -2.81 10.21
N TRP A 381 -5.29 -3.55 11.31
CA TRP A 381 -5.13 -3.01 12.67
C TRP A 381 -3.86 -2.16 12.81
N GLN A 382 -2.73 -2.69 12.36
CA GLN A 382 -1.42 -2.02 12.42
C GLN A 382 -1.43 -0.65 11.72
N ARG A 383 -2.21 -0.46 10.66
CA ARG A 383 -2.28 0.84 9.96
C ARG A 383 -2.99 1.90 10.78
N TYR A 384 -3.94 1.50 11.61
CA TYR A 384 -4.69 2.42 12.48
C TYR A 384 -4.01 2.68 13.82
N PHE A 385 -3.35 1.69 14.38
CA PHE A 385 -2.80 1.75 15.73
C PHE A 385 -1.27 1.73 15.79
N GLY A 386 -0.59 1.76 14.64
CA GLY A 386 0.87 1.79 14.54
C GLY A 386 1.54 0.43 14.73
N LYS A 387 0.96 -0.45 15.54
CA LYS A 387 1.41 -1.83 15.80
C LYS A 387 0.28 -2.82 15.48
N GLY A 388 0.65 -4.01 15.02
CA GLY A 388 -0.27 -5.14 14.92
C GLY A 388 -0.64 -5.70 16.29
N ILE A 389 -1.72 -6.45 16.37
CA ILE A 389 -2.03 -7.29 17.56
C ILE A 389 -0.93 -8.33 17.74
N VAL A 390 -0.42 -8.87 16.62
CA VAL A 390 0.88 -9.55 16.53
C VAL A 390 1.87 -8.55 15.96
N GLU A 391 2.92 -8.21 16.71
CA GLU A 391 3.87 -7.17 16.33
C GLU A 391 4.80 -7.62 15.19
N THR A 392 5.13 -8.91 15.15
CA THR A 392 5.89 -9.56 14.05
C THR A 392 4.96 -9.94 12.92
N GLU A 393 4.49 -8.97 12.12
CA GLU A 393 3.41 -9.14 11.14
C GLU A 393 3.71 -10.08 9.96
N ASN A 394 4.98 -10.47 9.78
CA ASN A 394 5.44 -11.46 8.79
C ASN A 394 5.91 -12.76 9.44
N ASP A 395 5.79 -12.88 10.77
CA ASP A 395 6.15 -14.07 11.50
C ASP A 395 5.10 -14.35 12.59
N PHE A 396 4.11 -15.14 12.21
CA PHE A 396 3.08 -15.72 13.10
C PHE A 396 3.50 -17.09 13.64
N GLY A 397 4.67 -17.59 13.21
CA GLY A 397 5.24 -18.85 13.62
C GLY A 397 5.77 -18.83 15.05
N THR A 398 6.50 -19.89 15.39
CA THR A 398 7.00 -20.12 16.76
C THR A 398 8.03 -19.09 17.23
N GLN A 399 8.67 -18.37 16.32
CA GLN A 399 9.62 -17.29 16.64
C GLN A 399 8.94 -15.90 16.67
N GLY A 400 7.69 -15.82 16.24
CA GLY A 400 6.91 -14.58 16.27
C GLY A 400 6.47 -14.18 17.69
N THR A 401 6.10 -12.91 17.82
CA THR A 401 5.53 -12.41 19.09
C THR A 401 4.13 -12.96 19.30
N LEU A 402 3.82 -13.29 20.55
CA LEU A 402 2.46 -13.65 20.91
C LEU A 402 1.51 -12.46 20.71
N PRO A 403 0.26 -12.70 20.31
CA PRO A 403 -0.71 -11.63 20.14
C PRO A 403 -1.00 -10.92 21.46
N SER A 404 -0.95 -9.58 21.46
CA SER A 404 -1.31 -8.77 22.64
C SER A 404 -2.74 -8.99 23.10
N HIS A 405 -3.65 -9.22 22.15
CA HIS A 405 -5.08 -9.46 22.35
C HIS A 405 -5.56 -10.68 21.56
N PRO A 406 -5.19 -11.92 21.98
CA PRO A 406 -5.45 -13.13 21.20
C PRO A 406 -6.94 -13.36 20.91
N LYS A 407 -7.81 -13.14 21.90
CA LYS A 407 -9.26 -13.29 21.70
C LYS A 407 -9.86 -12.26 20.74
N LEU A 408 -9.31 -11.03 20.71
CA LEU A 408 -9.71 -10.00 19.75
C LEU A 408 -9.25 -10.36 18.34
N LEU A 409 -8.01 -10.85 18.17
CA LEU A 409 -7.49 -11.27 16.88
C LEU A 409 -8.37 -12.35 16.24
N ASP A 410 -8.72 -13.36 17.00
CA ASP A 410 -9.59 -14.45 16.55
C ASP A 410 -11.02 -13.97 16.27
N TRP A 411 -11.54 -13.09 17.13
CA TRP A 411 -12.85 -12.50 16.91
C TRP A 411 -12.88 -11.67 15.61
N LEU A 412 -11.86 -10.83 15.35
CA LEU A 412 -11.74 -10.05 14.12
C LEU A 412 -11.60 -10.95 12.89
N ALA A 413 -10.80 -12.00 12.96
CA ALA A 413 -10.63 -12.97 11.88
C ALA A 413 -11.95 -13.68 11.52
N THR A 414 -12.70 -14.10 12.54
CA THR A 414 -14.02 -14.74 12.34
C THR A 414 -15.09 -13.74 11.89
N GLU A 415 -15.04 -12.48 12.37
CA GLU A 415 -15.94 -11.43 11.90
C GLU A 415 -15.67 -11.08 10.43
N PHE A 416 -14.40 -11.02 9.99
CA PHE A 416 -14.05 -10.77 8.60
C PHE A 416 -14.67 -11.80 7.66
N ALA A 417 -14.61 -13.09 8.03
CA ALA A 417 -15.29 -14.13 7.27
C ALA A 417 -16.84 -13.97 7.31
N LYS A 418 -17.40 -13.63 8.47
CA LYS A 418 -18.84 -13.44 8.65
C LYS A 418 -19.42 -12.30 7.84
N VAL A 419 -18.66 -11.19 7.68
CA VAL A 419 -19.09 -10.04 6.84
C VAL A 419 -18.78 -10.24 5.34
N GLY A 420 -18.58 -11.49 4.90
CA GLY A 420 -18.35 -11.83 3.50
C GLY A 420 -16.96 -11.45 3.00
N TRP A 421 -15.97 -11.38 3.88
CA TRP A 421 -14.60 -10.97 3.56
C TRP A 421 -14.50 -9.55 2.98
N SER A 422 -15.40 -8.65 3.40
CA SER A 422 -15.46 -7.24 2.99
C SER A 422 -14.42 -6.41 3.75
N PRO A 423 -13.35 -5.91 3.09
CA PRO A 423 -12.39 -5.00 3.72
C PRO A 423 -13.06 -3.71 4.22
N LYS A 424 -14.00 -3.12 3.46
CA LYS A 424 -14.70 -1.89 3.85
C LYS A 424 -15.51 -2.08 5.13
N SER A 425 -16.14 -3.26 5.32
CA SER A 425 -16.86 -3.58 6.54
C SER A 425 -15.95 -3.64 7.77
N MET A 426 -14.76 -4.23 7.62
CA MET A 426 -13.77 -4.26 8.70
C MET A 426 -13.21 -2.88 9.01
N HIS A 427 -12.91 -2.08 8.01
CA HIS A 427 -12.47 -0.69 8.21
C HIS A 427 -13.54 0.13 8.92
N ARG A 428 -14.80 0.03 8.50
CA ARG A 428 -15.93 0.68 9.18
C ARG A 428 -15.98 0.27 10.65
N LEU A 429 -15.90 -1.03 10.94
CA LEU A 429 -15.93 -1.56 12.31
C LEU A 429 -14.82 -0.96 13.17
N ILE A 430 -13.58 -0.91 12.64
CA ILE A 430 -12.42 -0.40 13.37
C ILE A 430 -12.56 1.11 13.62
N VAL A 431 -12.82 1.91 12.58
CA VAL A 431 -12.80 3.38 12.70
C VAL A 431 -14.02 3.94 13.45
N THR A 432 -15.07 3.14 13.65
CA THR A 432 -16.23 3.53 14.47
C THR A 432 -16.19 2.99 15.89
N SER A 433 -15.10 2.33 16.31
CA SER A 433 -14.92 1.86 17.70
C SER A 433 -14.57 3.03 18.65
N ALA A 434 -14.93 2.89 19.92
CA ALA A 434 -14.47 3.79 20.97
C ALA A 434 -12.94 3.78 21.05
N THR A 435 -12.33 2.63 20.86
CA THR A 435 -10.87 2.43 20.83
C THR A 435 -10.19 3.33 19.79
N TYR A 436 -10.73 3.40 18.57
CA TYR A 436 -10.17 4.26 17.51
C TYR A 436 -10.42 5.75 17.75
N THR A 437 -11.57 6.10 18.34
CA THR A 437 -11.95 7.50 18.53
C THR A 437 -11.30 8.16 19.75
N GLN A 438 -10.52 7.43 20.55
CA GLN A 438 -9.76 7.99 21.68
C GLN A 438 -8.84 9.13 21.27
N SER A 439 -8.60 10.05 22.19
CA SER A 439 -7.53 11.05 22.09
C SER A 439 -6.15 10.38 22.05
N SER A 440 -5.21 11.01 21.34
CA SER A 440 -3.78 10.60 21.28
C SER A 440 -2.92 11.29 22.35
N ASN A 441 -3.51 12.14 23.20
CA ASN A 441 -2.79 12.87 24.23
C ASN A 441 -2.04 11.93 25.18
N ALA A 442 -0.80 12.28 25.49
CA ALA A 442 0.01 11.55 26.44
C ALA A 442 -0.60 11.59 27.85
N ARG A 443 -0.55 10.44 28.54
CA ARG A 443 -1.09 10.28 29.89
C ARG A 443 0.01 9.71 30.80
N ALA A 444 0.23 10.35 31.94
CA ALA A 444 1.26 9.93 32.89
C ALA A 444 0.96 8.54 33.49
N ASP A 445 -0.30 8.30 33.91
CA ASP A 445 -0.76 7.03 34.46
C ASP A 445 -0.57 5.85 33.48
N ALA A 446 -0.92 6.05 32.22
CA ALA A 446 -0.76 5.02 31.19
C ALA A 446 0.72 4.80 30.84
N LYS A 447 1.57 5.84 30.86
CA LYS A 447 3.00 5.72 30.56
C LYS A 447 3.75 4.88 31.59
N GLU A 448 3.31 4.89 32.86
CA GLU A 448 3.92 4.09 33.91
C GLU A 448 3.59 2.59 33.77
N VAL A 449 2.35 2.24 33.44
CA VAL A 449 1.85 0.86 33.37
C VAL A 449 2.09 0.23 31.99
N ASP A 450 1.88 1.00 30.91
CA ASP A 450 1.98 0.55 29.52
C ASP A 450 2.69 1.60 28.67
N PRO A 451 4.01 1.76 28.81
CA PRO A 451 4.79 2.80 28.12
C PRO A 451 4.72 2.66 26.59
N LEU A 452 4.51 1.45 26.09
CA LEU A 452 4.42 1.16 24.65
C LEU A 452 2.99 1.20 24.10
N ASN A 453 2.00 1.54 24.95
CA ASN A 453 0.58 1.60 24.62
C ASN A 453 0.04 0.31 23.94
N ILE A 454 0.51 -0.84 24.40
CA ILE A 454 0.10 -2.16 23.88
C ILE A 454 -1.37 -2.44 24.21
N LEU A 455 -1.84 -1.94 25.39
CA LEU A 455 -3.21 -2.10 25.86
C LEU A 455 -4.19 -1.10 25.22
N LEU A 456 -3.68 -0.13 24.44
CA LEU A 456 -4.47 0.88 23.73
C LEU A 456 -5.31 1.76 24.65
N ALA A 457 -4.71 2.22 25.76
CA ALA A 457 -5.33 3.21 26.66
C ALA A 457 -5.54 4.59 26.00
N ARG A 458 -4.89 4.86 24.88
CA ARG A 458 -5.02 6.06 24.03
C ARG A 458 -4.83 5.70 22.57
N GLN A 459 -5.16 6.62 21.66
CA GLN A 459 -4.78 6.48 20.26
C GLN A 459 -3.30 6.82 20.07
N GLU A 460 -2.66 6.28 19.03
CA GLU A 460 -1.28 6.59 18.68
C GLU A 460 -1.20 7.79 17.73
N ARG A 461 -0.22 8.67 18.00
CA ARG A 461 0.18 9.73 17.09
C ARG A 461 1.19 9.17 16.10
N LEU A 462 0.88 9.21 14.81
CA LEU A 462 1.67 8.55 13.78
C LEU A 462 2.12 9.54 12.70
N ARG A 463 3.41 9.50 12.33
CA ARG A 463 3.87 10.17 11.13
C ARG A 463 3.17 9.56 9.90
N LEU A 464 2.72 10.41 8.99
CA LEU A 464 2.07 10.00 7.75
C LEU A 464 3.04 9.27 6.81
N ASP A 465 2.51 8.39 5.97
CA ASP A 465 3.28 7.75 4.90
C ASP A 465 3.71 8.79 3.85
N ALA A 466 4.82 8.55 3.18
CA ALA A 466 5.40 9.44 2.17
C ALA A 466 4.40 9.95 1.13
N GLU A 467 3.57 9.03 0.62
CA GLU A 467 2.55 9.36 -0.38
C GLU A 467 1.50 10.32 0.18
N ILE A 468 1.10 10.13 1.43
CA ILE A 468 0.09 11.00 2.07
C ILE A 468 0.68 12.40 2.29
N ILE A 469 1.93 12.50 2.74
CA ILE A 469 2.60 13.80 2.95
C ILE A 469 2.57 14.62 1.65
N ARG A 470 2.96 14.02 0.53
CA ARG A 470 2.94 14.70 -0.76
C ARG A 470 1.52 15.00 -1.23
N ASP A 471 0.61 14.05 -1.13
CA ASP A 471 -0.77 14.19 -1.62
C ASP A 471 -1.55 15.22 -0.79
N ALA A 472 -1.37 15.24 0.54
CA ALA A 472 -1.96 16.25 1.42
C ALA A 472 -1.44 17.67 1.11
N ALA A 473 -0.13 17.81 0.88
CA ALA A 473 0.45 19.08 0.47
C ALA A 473 -0.09 19.57 -0.89
N LEU A 474 -0.24 18.67 -1.86
CA LEU A 474 -0.87 18.97 -3.16
C LEU A 474 -2.34 19.36 -3.00
N ALA A 475 -3.09 18.68 -2.13
CA ALA A 475 -4.49 19.02 -1.84
C ALA A 475 -4.61 20.39 -1.19
N SER A 476 -3.76 20.70 -0.19
CA SER A 476 -3.72 21.99 0.47
C SER A 476 -3.38 23.15 -0.48
N SER A 477 -2.47 22.91 -1.43
CA SER A 477 -2.09 23.91 -2.44
C SER A 477 -3.10 24.09 -3.58
N GLY A 478 -4.07 23.18 -3.72
CA GLY A 478 -5.02 23.17 -4.84
C GLY A 478 -4.46 22.64 -6.15
N LEU A 479 -3.25 22.07 -6.15
CA LEU A 479 -2.60 21.52 -7.35
C LEU A 479 -2.95 20.04 -7.60
N LEU A 480 -3.53 19.33 -6.63
CA LEU A 480 -3.79 17.91 -6.74
C LEU A 480 -4.68 17.57 -7.94
N SER A 481 -4.16 16.77 -8.86
CA SER A 481 -4.97 16.20 -9.94
C SER A 481 -5.77 15.00 -9.43
N GLN A 482 -7.07 14.99 -9.77
CA GLN A 482 -8.01 13.92 -9.42
C GLN A 482 -7.97 12.73 -10.41
N LYS A 483 -7.12 12.79 -11.43
CA LYS A 483 -7.01 11.76 -12.46
C LYS A 483 -6.53 10.43 -11.86
N MET A 484 -7.33 9.40 -12.05
CA MET A 484 -7.05 8.04 -11.57
C MET A 484 -6.55 7.13 -12.70
N GLY A 485 -5.78 6.10 -12.33
CA GLY A 485 -5.35 5.03 -13.24
C GLY A 485 -4.37 5.47 -14.33
N GLY A 486 -4.04 4.54 -15.23
CA GLY A 486 -3.16 4.80 -16.37
C GLY A 486 -1.66 4.75 -16.04
N PRO A 487 -0.80 5.04 -17.03
CA PRO A 487 0.65 4.96 -16.89
C PRO A 487 1.23 5.74 -15.71
N GLY A 488 2.39 5.32 -15.24
CA GLY A 488 3.16 6.04 -14.22
C GLY A 488 3.57 7.44 -14.67
N VAL A 489 3.63 8.38 -13.73
CA VAL A 489 3.98 9.79 -13.95
C VAL A 489 5.30 10.15 -13.27
N TYR A 490 5.89 11.24 -13.70
CA TYR A 490 7.21 11.69 -13.27
C TYR A 490 7.11 13.07 -12.59
N PRO A 491 6.82 13.13 -11.28
CA PRO A 491 6.84 14.40 -10.55
C PRO A 491 8.25 15.01 -10.55
N PRO A 492 8.41 16.33 -10.29
CA PRO A 492 9.72 16.95 -10.18
C PRO A 492 10.58 16.28 -9.11
N GLN A 493 11.89 16.22 -9.35
CA GLN A 493 12.88 15.76 -8.38
C GLN A 493 14.20 16.54 -8.57
N PRO A 494 15.11 16.54 -7.60
CA PRO A 494 16.41 17.17 -7.73
C PRO A 494 17.22 16.61 -8.91
N PRO A 495 18.02 17.43 -9.59
CA PRO A 495 18.87 16.97 -10.68
C PRO A 495 19.91 15.97 -10.17
N GLY A 496 20.33 15.04 -11.02
CA GLY A 496 21.37 14.05 -10.72
C GLY A 496 20.89 12.78 -10.03
N CYS A 497 19.69 12.72 -9.47
CA CYS A 497 19.18 11.54 -8.75
C CYS A 497 19.16 10.27 -9.61
N MET A 498 19.01 10.39 -10.92
CA MET A 498 18.96 9.24 -11.84
C MET A 498 20.35 8.73 -12.24
N ASN A 499 21.42 9.33 -11.74
CA ASN A 499 22.82 8.90 -12.02
C ASN A 499 23.32 7.87 -10.98
N LEU A 500 22.51 7.49 -10.01
CA LEU A 500 22.89 6.58 -8.92
C LEU A 500 22.89 5.10 -9.32
N GLY A 501 22.20 4.73 -10.39
CA GLY A 501 22.13 3.35 -10.89
C GLY A 501 23.30 3.04 -11.83
N GLN A 502 23.56 1.73 -12.06
CA GLN A 502 24.60 1.27 -12.98
C GLN A 502 24.35 1.76 -14.42
N HIS A 503 23.11 1.85 -14.84
CA HIS A 503 22.70 2.39 -16.13
C HIS A 503 21.99 3.73 -15.94
N ARG A 504 22.48 4.77 -16.66
CA ARG A 504 21.87 6.10 -16.63
C ARG A 504 20.41 6.03 -17.11
N LYS A 505 19.51 6.55 -16.28
CA LYS A 505 18.08 6.64 -16.57
C LYS A 505 17.69 8.10 -16.81
N THR A 506 16.62 8.30 -17.58
CA THR A 506 16.04 9.63 -17.80
C THR A 506 14.83 9.84 -16.89
N TRP A 507 14.74 11.02 -16.29
CA TRP A 507 13.58 11.47 -15.55
C TRP A 507 13.14 12.82 -16.10
N LYS A 508 12.27 12.79 -17.08
CA LYS A 508 11.66 14.02 -17.61
C LYS A 508 10.38 14.27 -16.84
N ALA A 509 10.36 15.35 -16.06
CA ALA A 509 9.18 15.69 -15.28
C ALA A 509 7.94 15.81 -16.18
N SER A 510 6.83 15.23 -15.75
CA SER A 510 5.53 15.33 -16.42
C SER A 510 5.07 16.78 -16.49
N SER A 511 4.22 17.10 -17.46
CA SER A 511 3.59 18.41 -17.65
C SER A 511 2.07 18.34 -17.38
N GLY A 512 1.43 19.49 -17.24
CA GLY A 512 -0.01 19.58 -16.99
C GLY A 512 -0.45 18.82 -15.74
N GLU A 513 -1.62 18.23 -15.75
CA GLU A 513 -2.22 17.50 -14.63
C GLU A 513 -1.37 16.31 -14.16
N ASP A 514 -0.69 15.61 -15.05
CA ASP A 514 0.11 14.43 -14.73
C ASP A 514 1.30 14.76 -13.81
N ARG A 515 1.73 16.04 -13.74
CA ARG A 515 2.77 16.52 -12.82
C ARG A 515 2.33 16.47 -11.36
N TYR A 516 1.04 16.62 -11.11
CA TYR A 516 0.45 16.78 -9.78
C TYR A 516 -0.49 15.63 -9.39
N ARG A 517 -0.39 14.49 -10.05
CA ARG A 517 -1.15 13.30 -9.69
C ARG A 517 -0.71 12.75 -8.33
N ARG A 518 -1.59 11.96 -7.72
CA ARG A 518 -1.30 11.28 -6.45
C ARG A 518 -0.01 10.45 -6.54
N ALA A 519 0.70 10.38 -5.43
CA ALA A 519 2.00 9.73 -5.35
C ALA A 519 1.99 8.23 -5.69
N ILE A 520 0.84 7.56 -5.54
CA ILE A 520 0.68 6.14 -5.97
C ILE A 520 0.94 5.95 -7.46
N TYR A 521 0.79 6.99 -8.27
CA TYR A 521 1.03 6.98 -9.73
C TYR A 521 2.46 7.38 -10.10
N THR A 522 3.31 7.80 -9.14
CA THR A 522 4.72 8.08 -9.41
C THR A 522 5.41 6.84 -9.96
N TYR A 523 6.09 6.97 -11.10
CA TYR A 523 6.84 5.89 -11.71
C TYR A 523 7.88 5.34 -10.73
N ARG A 524 7.85 4.03 -10.50
CA ARG A 524 8.65 3.38 -9.45
C ARG A 524 9.80 2.57 -10.03
N TRP A 525 10.97 3.19 -10.08
CA TRP A 525 12.23 2.50 -10.31
C TRP A 525 12.67 1.79 -9.03
N ARG A 526 13.17 0.54 -9.15
CA ARG A 526 13.74 -0.17 -8.00
C ARG A 526 15.11 0.40 -7.60
N ALA A 527 16.03 0.50 -8.55
CA ALA A 527 17.39 0.96 -8.27
C ALA A 527 17.46 2.46 -7.92
N THR A 528 16.55 3.28 -8.44
CA THR A 528 16.55 4.73 -8.25
C THR A 528 15.13 5.25 -7.92
N PRO A 529 14.60 4.94 -6.74
CA PRO A 529 13.28 5.42 -6.32
C PRO A 529 13.27 6.94 -6.19
N HIS A 530 12.07 7.57 -6.32
CA HIS A 530 11.92 9.02 -6.17
C HIS A 530 12.42 9.49 -4.80
N PRO A 531 13.40 10.43 -4.72
CA PRO A 531 14.11 10.75 -3.49
C PRO A 531 13.20 11.26 -2.38
N ALA A 532 12.25 12.15 -2.68
CA ALA A 532 11.33 12.67 -1.68
C ALA A 532 10.45 11.57 -1.04
N LEU A 533 10.07 10.53 -1.81
CA LEU A 533 9.34 9.40 -1.24
C LEU A 533 10.27 8.50 -0.40
N LYS A 534 11.50 8.27 -0.86
CA LYS A 534 12.48 7.43 -0.14
C LYS A 534 12.87 8.04 1.22
N VAL A 535 13.05 9.35 1.29
CA VAL A 535 13.35 10.07 2.54
C VAL A 535 12.26 9.87 3.60
N PHE A 536 11.01 9.67 3.18
CA PHE A 536 9.88 9.36 4.06
C PHE A 536 9.58 7.87 4.16
N ASP A 537 10.60 7.02 4.08
CA ASP A 537 10.57 5.58 4.35
C ASP A 537 9.70 4.75 3.39
N THR A 538 9.55 5.16 2.13
CA THR A 538 8.91 4.30 1.13
C THR A 538 9.79 3.05 0.89
N PRO A 539 9.22 1.83 0.91
CA PRO A 539 9.97 0.60 0.63
C PRO A 539 10.63 0.61 -0.75
N ASP A 540 11.70 -0.15 -0.92
CA ASP A 540 12.46 -0.22 -2.18
C ASP A 540 11.86 -1.11 -3.27
N ALA A 541 10.89 -1.95 -2.93
CA ALA A 541 10.24 -2.92 -3.81
C ALA A 541 11.13 -4.09 -4.30
N PHE A 542 12.26 -4.36 -3.63
CA PHE A 542 13.04 -5.57 -3.86
C PHE A 542 12.46 -6.78 -3.12
N SER A 543 11.89 -6.55 -1.94
CA SER A 543 11.24 -7.56 -1.10
C SER A 543 9.84 -7.13 -0.68
N CYS A 544 9.07 -8.06 -0.13
CA CYS A 544 7.76 -7.78 0.46
C CYS A 544 7.91 -6.77 1.60
N SER A 545 7.02 -5.80 1.66
CA SER A 545 6.95 -4.86 2.78
C SER A 545 5.52 -4.76 3.29
N THR A 546 5.27 -5.36 4.42
CA THR A 546 3.96 -5.36 5.09
C THR A 546 3.90 -4.37 6.24
N LYS A 547 5.06 -3.88 6.69
CA LYS A 547 5.24 -2.81 7.67
C LYS A 547 6.20 -1.78 7.10
N ARG A 548 5.90 -0.50 7.28
CA ARG A 548 6.81 0.59 6.96
C ARG A 548 7.46 1.12 8.23
N LEU A 549 8.73 1.47 8.15
CA LEU A 549 9.38 2.28 9.16
C LEU A 549 8.72 3.66 9.22
N ARG A 550 8.78 4.31 10.36
CA ARG A 550 8.35 5.70 10.55
C ARG A 550 9.46 6.43 11.29
N SER A 551 10.49 6.80 10.54
CA SER A 551 11.59 7.60 11.05
C SER A 551 11.18 9.07 11.18
N ASN A 552 11.89 9.82 12.01
CA ASN A 552 11.80 11.28 12.06
C ASN A 552 13.23 11.84 12.00
N THR A 553 13.60 12.41 10.86
CA THR A 553 14.97 12.83 10.58
C THR A 553 15.04 14.27 10.11
N PRO A 554 16.15 14.99 10.38
CA PRO A 554 16.36 16.33 9.84
C PRO A 554 16.27 16.41 8.31
N LEU A 555 16.66 15.33 7.62
CA LEU A 555 16.58 15.27 6.16
C LEU A 555 15.14 15.38 5.64
N GLN A 556 14.17 14.86 6.38
CA GLN A 556 12.74 14.98 6.04
C GLN A 556 12.31 16.45 6.08
N ALA A 557 12.65 17.18 7.13
CA ALA A 557 12.37 18.62 7.23
C ALA A 557 13.06 19.42 6.12
N LEU A 558 14.33 19.11 5.81
CA LEU A 558 15.06 19.73 4.71
C LEU A 558 14.42 19.43 3.35
N THR A 559 13.88 18.23 3.15
CA THR A 559 13.17 17.85 1.92
C THR A 559 11.91 18.68 1.76
N LEU A 560 11.08 18.82 2.79
CA LEU A 560 9.86 19.66 2.75
C LEU A 560 10.18 21.12 2.45
N LEU A 561 11.33 21.62 2.90
CA LEU A 561 11.75 23.01 2.67
C LEU A 561 12.38 23.24 1.29
N ASN A 562 13.16 22.29 0.75
CA ASN A 562 14.08 22.57 -0.35
C ASN A 562 13.87 21.72 -1.61
N ASP A 563 13.11 20.62 -1.54
CA ASP A 563 12.85 19.80 -2.72
C ASP A 563 12.04 20.57 -3.77
N PRO A 564 12.42 20.50 -5.08
CA PRO A 564 11.73 21.24 -6.15
C PRO A 564 10.22 21.01 -6.19
N ALA A 565 9.76 19.77 -5.92
CA ALA A 565 8.32 19.48 -5.89
C ALA A 565 7.61 20.20 -4.75
N PHE A 566 8.19 20.22 -3.54
CA PHE A 566 7.62 20.91 -2.39
C PHE A 566 7.69 22.43 -2.53
N MET A 567 8.71 22.95 -3.24
CA MET A 567 8.77 24.37 -3.58
C MET A 567 7.63 24.77 -4.53
N GLU A 568 7.33 23.97 -5.55
CA GLU A 568 6.17 24.22 -6.43
C GLU A 568 4.85 24.16 -5.66
N ILE A 569 4.70 23.19 -4.76
CA ILE A 569 3.53 23.06 -3.89
C ILE A 569 3.36 24.29 -3.01
N SER A 570 4.45 24.80 -2.43
CA SER A 570 4.45 26.02 -1.61
C SER A 570 4.03 27.26 -2.40
N LYS A 571 4.50 27.39 -3.64
CA LYS A 571 4.05 28.45 -4.57
C LYS A 571 2.55 28.33 -4.87
N GLY A 572 2.06 27.11 -5.11
CA GLY A 572 0.63 26.85 -5.30
C GLY A 572 -0.22 27.23 -4.09
N LEU A 573 0.24 26.88 -2.86
CA LEU A 573 -0.46 27.24 -1.63
C LEU A 573 -0.48 28.74 -1.41
N ALA A 574 0.66 29.44 -1.59
CA ALA A 574 0.75 30.88 -1.49
C ALA A 574 -0.24 31.56 -2.45
N ARG A 575 -0.25 31.14 -3.72
CA ARG A 575 -1.19 31.63 -4.70
C ARG A 575 -2.64 31.43 -4.29
N ARG A 576 -2.98 30.20 -3.84
CA ARG A 576 -4.34 29.86 -3.39
C ARG A 576 -4.84 30.76 -2.27
N VAL A 577 -4.02 31.03 -1.25
CA VAL A 577 -4.44 31.87 -0.11
C VAL A 577 -4.57 33.34 -0.51
N ILE A 578 -3.67 33.84 -1.37
CA ILE A 578 -3.70 35.21 -1.86
C ILE A 578 -4.97 35.48 -2.70
N GLU A 579 -5.29 34.57 -3.63
CA GLU A 579 -6.44 34.72 -4.54
C GLU A 579 -7.80 34.57 -3.82
N ASN A 580 -7.86 33.83 -2.73
CA ASN A 580 -9.12 33.53 -2.03
C ASN A 580 -9.45 34.44 -0.85
N LYS A 581 -8.48 35.22 -0.35
CA LYS A 581 -8.67 36.07 0.84
C LYS A 581 -8.07 37.46 0.62
N SER A 582 -8.71 38.47 1.24
CA SER A 582 -8.37 39.86 1.01
C SER A 582 -7.32 40.41 1.99
N SER A 583 -7.44 40.06 3.27
CA SER A 583 -6.50 40.54 4.31
C SER A 583 -5.46 39.47 4.67
N ASP A 584 -4.28 39.90 5.11
CA ASP A 584 -3.20 38.96 5.49
C ASP A 584 -3.62 38.07 6.65
N LYS A 585 -4.40 38.58 7.62
CA LYS A 585 -4.93 37.77 8.71
C LYS A 585 -5.86 36.66 8.23
N GLU A 586 -6.79 36.97 7.32
CA GLU A 586 -7.69 35.95 6.74
C GLU A 586 -6.91 34.93 5.90
N ARG A 587 -5.86 35.35 5.19
CA ARG A 587 -4.96 34.48 4.43
C ARG A 587 -4.19 33.56 5.35
N VAL A 588 -3.67 34.02 6.48
CA VAL A 588 -2.99 33.20 7.49
C VAL A 588 -3.94 32.14 8.04
N ILE A 589 -5.14 32.53 8.47
CA ILE A 589 -6.15 31.59 8.98
C ILE A 589 -6.50 30.54 7.93
N TYR A 590 -6.76 30.98 6.69
CA TYR A 590 -7.16 30.08 5.61
C TYR A 590 -6.03 29.11 5.21
N GLY A 591 -4.79 29.57 5.10
CA GLY A 591 -3.63 28.72 4.83
C GLY A 591 -3.42 27.67 5.93
N PHE A 592 -3.61 28.08 7.18
CA PHE A 592 -3.55 27.19 8.34
C PHE A 592 -4.65 26.11 8.29
N GLN A 593 -5.91 26.50 8.02
CA GLN A 593 -7.04 25.57 7.85
C GLN A 593 -6.80 24.56 6.71
N LEU A 594 -6.22 25.00 5.59
CA LEU A 594 -5.90 24.13 4.47
C LEU A 594 -4.87 23.04 4.81
N CYS A 595 -3.87 23.37 5.62
CA CYS A 595 -2.78 22.46 5.99
C CYS A 595 -3.13 21.57 7.19
N LEU A 596 -3.80 22.15 8.21
CA LEU A 596 -3.98 21.54 9.52
C LEU A 596 -5.44 21.22 9.87
N SER A 597 -6.39 21.65 9.04
CA SER A 597 -7.83 21.38 9.15
C SER A 597 -8.52 22.02 10.37
N ARG A 598 -7.82 22.84 11.15
CA ARG A 598 -8.34 23.57 12.32
C ARG A 598 -8.04 25.07 12.22
N ASP A 599 -8.67 25.84 13.06
CA ASP A 599 -8.34 27.25 13.21
C ASP A 599 -7.03 27.41 14.01
N PRO A 600 -6.19 28.40 13.66
CA PRO A 600 -5.05 28.78 14.48
C PRO A 600 -5.53 29.46 15.77
N ASP A 601 -4.82 29.26 16.87
CA ASP A 601 -5.02 30.05 18.08
C ASP A 601 -4.45 31.49 17.95
N LYS A 602 -4.70 32.34 18.95
CA LYS A 602 -4.25 33.72 18.92
C LYS A 602 -2.72 33.87 18.86
N ARG A 603 -1.99 32.95 19.50
CA ARG A 603 -0.53 32.93 19.52
C ARG A 603 0.02 32.47 18.15
N GLU A 604 -0.57 31.46 17.56
CA GLU A 604 -0.22 30.97 16.22
C GLU A 604 -0.43 32.08 15.18
N VAL A 605 -1.58 32.75 15.20
CA VAL A 605 -1.84 33.90 14.31
C VAL A 605 -0.77 34.97 14.46
N PHE A 606 -0.46 35.37 15.70
CA PHE A 606 0.55 36.40 15.99
C PHE A 606 1.94 36.03 15.46
N ILE A 607 2.37 34.78 15.68
CA ILE A 607 3.67 34.28 15.22
C ILE A 607 3.74 34.28 13.68
N LEU A 608 2.68 33.82 13.00
CA LEU A 608 2.65 33.74 11.55
C LEU A 608 2.57 35.10 10.87
N GLU A 609 1.80 36.06 11.44
CA GLU A 609 1.76 37.44 10.95
C GLU A 609 3.10 38.17 11.16
N ASP A 610 3.78 37.95 12.31
CA ASP A 610 5.09 38.49 12.55
C ASP A 610 6.15 37.92 11.60
N PHE A 611 6.13 36.62 11.39
CA PHE A 611 6.98 35.98 10.40
C PHE A 611 6.75 36.57 9.00
N LEU A 612 5.49 36.70 8.58
CA LEU A 612 5.13 37.25 7.28
C LEU A 612 5.69 38.67 7.08
N ARG A 613 5.51 39.54 8.08
CA ARG A 613 6.04 40.91 8.05
C ARG A 613 7.56 40.94 7.90
N ARG A 614 8.28 40.12 8.67
CA ARG A 614 9.76 40.06 8.58
C ARG A 614 10.20 39.58 7.21
N GLN A 615 9.52 38.56 6.64
CA GLN A 615 9.84 38.08 5.30
C GLN A 615 9.55 39.14 4.24
N GLN A 616 8.44 39.87 4.33
CA GLN A 616 8.13 40.96 3.41
C GLN A 616 9.23 42.04 3.42
N SER A 617 9.64 42.49 4.60
CA SER A 617 10.74 43.46 4.75
C SER A 617 12.07 42.95 4.18
N SER A 618 12.39 41.67 4.43
CA SER A 618 13.61 41.04 3.88
C SER A 618 13.59 41.01 2.35
N PHE A 619 12.48 40.62 1.73
CA PHE A 619 12.37 40.60 0.27
C PHE A 619 12.25 41.96 -0.39
N GLU A 620 11.81 42.98 0.33
CA GLU A 620 11.85 44.35 -0.17
C GLU A 620 13.28 44.89 -0.34
N THR A 621 14.19 44.43 0.51
CA THR A 621 15.63 44.81 0.45
C THR A 621 16.45 43.87 -0.45
N ALA A 622 15.90 42.76 -0.89
CA ALA A 622 16.58 41.73 -1.70
C ALA A 622 15.84 41.41 -3.02
N PRO A 623 15.74 42.33 -3.99
CA PRO A 623 14.97 42.15 -5.23
C PRO A 623 15.46 41.00 -6.10
N ASN A 624 16.75 40.69 -6.10
CA ASN A 624 17.31 39.57 -6.85
C ASN A 624 16.89 38.20 -6.28
N GLU A 625 16.86 38.07 -4.96
CA GLU A 625 16.39 36.86 -4.28
C GLU A 625 14.87 36.70 -4.50
N THR A 626 14.13 37.79 -4.41
CA THR A 626 12.69 37.82 -4.74
C THR A 626 12.42 37.26 -6.12
N LYS A 627 13.13 37.79 -7.14
CA LYS A 627 13.03 37.34 -8.51
C LYS A 627 13.42 35.87 -8.69
N THR A 628 14.49 35.42 -8.02
CA THR A 628 14.94 34.03 -8.04
C THR A 628 13.89 33.09 -7.44
N LEU A 629 13.28 33.45 -6.30
CA LEU A 629 12.25 32.66 -5.64
C LEU A 629 10.97 32.57 -6.49
N LEU A 630 10.51 33.67 -7.08
CA LEU A 630 9.34 33.69 -7.95
C LEU A 630 9.61 32.92 -9.26
N GLY A 631 10.83 32.98 -9.80
CA GLY A 631 11.24 32.37 -11.06
C GLY A 631 10.55 33.03 -12.27
N ALA A 632 10.03 32.19 -13.18
CA ALA A 632 9.30 32.67 -14.37
C ALA A 632 7.84 33.08 -14.06
N GLN A 633 7.39 33.01 -12.81
CA GLN A 633 6.05 33.44 -12.42
C GLN A 633 6.06 34.95 -12.19
N ASP A 634 5.23 35.68 -12.93
CA ASP A 634 4.96 37.08 -12.61
C ASP A 634 4.29 37.19 -11.24
N PRO A 635 4.50 38.29 -10.51
CA PRO A 635 3.73 38.58 -9.31
C PRO A 635 2.24 38.50 -9.60
N LEU A 636 1.46 37.99 -8.63
CA LEU A 636 0.02 37.99 -8.78
C LEU A 636 -0.53 39.41 -8.88
N PRO A 637 -1.63 39.64 -9.64
CA PRO A 637 -2.25 40.98 -9.71
C PRO A 637 -2.56 41.52 -8.30
N ASN A 638 -2.33 42.81 -8.10
CA ASN A 638 -2.62 43.52 -6.88
C ASN A 638 -1.79 43.12 -5.63
N ILE A 639 -0.64 42.46 -5.79
CA ILE A 639 0.29 42.17 -4.72
C ILE A 639 1.73 42.46 -5.15
N LYS A 640 2.55 43.04 -4.25
CA LYS A 640 3.97 43.28 -4.54
C LYS A 640 4.74 41.95 -4.63
N ALA A 641 5.80 41.93 -5.43
CA ALA A 641 6.68 40.76 -5.58
C ALA A 641 7.23 40.26 -4.21
N SER A 642 7.67 41.18 -3.37
CA SER A 642 8.15 40.90 -1.99
C SER A 642 7.08 40.29 -1.10
N GLN A 643 5.84 40.71 -1.21
CA GLN A 643 4.72 40.12 -0.49
C GLN A 643 4.42 38.71 -0.99
N HIS A 644 4.40 38.51 -2.32
CA HIS A 644 4.20 37.16 -2.89
C HIS A 644 5.31 36.19 -2.44
N ALA A 645 6.57 36.64 -2.46
CA ALA A 645 7.70 35.85 -1.98
C ALA A 645 7.57 35.50 -0.49
N ALA A 646 7.14 36.43 0.34
CA ALA A 646 6.90 36.19 1.78
C ALA A 646 5.80 35.16 2.02
N TRP A 647 4.73 35.17 1.23
CA TRP A 647 3.67 34.16 1.28
C TRP A 647 4.16 32.77 0.89
N ILE A 648 5.09 32.66 -0.08
CA ILE A 648 5.73 31.37 -0.42
C ILE A 648 6.52 30.84 0.78
N MET A 649 7.25 31.71 1.48
CA MET A 649 7.99 31.31 2.69
C MET A 649 7.06 30.85 3.81
N LEU A 650 5.93 31.54 4.04
CA LEU A 650 4.94 31.12 5.00
C LEU A 650 4.32 29.75 4.64
N ALA A 651 4.00 29.55 3.37
CA ALA A 651 3.48 28.27 2.88
C ALA A 651 4.47 27.11 3.16
N ARG A 652 5.78 27.32 2.95
CA ARG A 652 6.82 26.34 3.31
C ARG A 652 6.83 26.01 4.80
N VAL A 653 6.66 27.02 5.66
CA VAL A 653 6.58 26.82 7.12
C VAL A 653 5.36 25.96 7.47
N LEU A 654 4.17 26.31 6.96
CA LEU A 654 2.94 25.55 7.24
C LEU A 654 3.04 24.09 6.82
N LEU A 655 3.57 23.83 5.62
CA LEU A 655 3.74 22.45 5.10
C LEU A 655 4.82 21.64 5.83
N ASN A 656 5.73 22.30 6.56
CA ASN A 656 6.81 21.67 7.32
C ASN A 656 6.53 21.59 8.84
N THR A 657 5.33 21.96 9.28
CA THR A 657 4.93 21.76 10.67
C THR A 657 4.79 20.26 10.96
N ASP A 658 5.11 19.86 12.19
CA ASP A 658 4.94 18.47 12.62
C ASP A 658 3.48 18.00 12.50
N GLU A 659 2.50 18.85 12.79
CA GLU A 659 1.08 18.55 12.64
C GLU A 659 0.67 18.30 11.17
N ALA A 660 1.31 18.96 10.19
CA ALA A 660 1.02 18.73 8.78
C ALA A 660 1.41 17.32 8.31
N ILE A 661 2.47 16.76 8.90
CA ILE A 661 3.02 15.44 8.52
C ILE A 661 2.67 14.33 9.48
N THR A 662 1.86 14.60 10.51
CA THR A 662 1.40 13.60 11.47
C THR A 662 -0.12 13.52 11.51
N ARG A 663 -0.59 12.40 12.03
CA ARG A 663 -1.99 12.13 12.33
C ARG A 663 -2.11 11.84 13.83
N GLU A 664 -3.01 12.53 14.49
CA GLU A 664 -3.33 12.41 15.92
C GLU A 664 -4.49 11.46 16.19
#